data_87c0127cbe50b7ed24fefc8e6d8ac30d
#
_entry.id   87c0127cbe50b7ed24fefc8e6d8ac30d
#
_cell.length_a   1.000
_cell.length_b   1.000
_cell.length_c   1.000
_cell.angle_alpha   90.00
_cell.angle_beta   90.00
_cell.angle_gamma   90.00
#
_symmetry.space_group_name_H-M   'P 1'
#
loop_
_entity.id
_entity.type
_entity.pdbx_description
1 polymer ?
#
loop_
_entity_poly.entity_id
_entity_poly.type
_entity_poly.pdbx_seq_one_letter_code
_entity_poly.pdbx_strand_id
1 'polypeptide(L)'
;MHRLLAAAVAACSLMVILAPRTACAQVWNDPRSRELVERATARRLQQLADTGLKDYKAVAHGYVTFLAQVGEGLAEPPKVVKADELVNEVYWRAPNLSKQRILGRRDTLLLPTDIAYHRDHLGIVQNNFPAIIRLGDGDEVRDVPHPLSANGLAGYDFAITDSLPLNLPGRTIVLYEVKVRPKNDRQPRIIGAMYIDRDDAQVVRMAFNFTRSAFLDNALEDLFVVIENSLVNGRFWLPRQQEIEIRRGGTWLDYPIRGIIRGRWIIGDYAVNSGLSPSIFGGPEIVMAPQAARDTFHFGGRILDSLPPDVRAVTNADVRRVQEEARALVRAQALRRPQALTLSAVGLSDFVRVNRAEGFAVGAGVASRFGGGFGVQARGRYGIDDRQGKGSGTVEWQSPRWGARLFAMRDFRDASDTQERSRLVNSIAAQEFGSDATDPYGVQGGGVGLDARGLAGFRLRLDASLERQRPLAVRATPARGRYTATLPATPLRALRFALAADRPTSLSFLGTELRMNGELRLSRLSTDDAAFPLAVSTVGRAFASLTIERPFASGRLALFTGGGFVGANGPVPAQEWLYFGGPVSAPGYEYHELASLAGVTQRIEWRTPIPAPSISLGRFGRIPGQATIAPFAQATFARRAAAADIAHPAGVYPSVGVALQPLFDLLRLEVARGLRNGSWTFNVDVSRDFWGVL
;
A
#
# COMPACT_ATOMS: atom_id res chain seq x y z
N MET A 1 -28.19 12.93 -29.04
CA MET A 1 -27.83 14.01 -28.11
C MET A 1 -28.66 13.99 -26.82
N HIS A 2 -30.00 13.92 -26.85
CA HIS A 2 -30.84 13.92 -25.64
C HIS A 2 -30.63 12.73 -24.68
N ARG A 3 -30.33 11.52 -25.18
CA ARG A 3 -30.12 10.33 -24.32
C ARG A 3 -28.75 10.31 -23.59
N LEU A 4 -27.73 10.95 -24.13
CA LEU A 4 -26.43 11.07 -23.48
C LEU A 4 -26.40 12.18 -22.40
N LEU A 5 -27.14 13.27 -22.64
CA LEU A 5 -27.35 14.30 -21.62
C LEU A 5 -28.18 13.76 -20.43
N ALA A 6 -29.18 12.93 -20.68
CA ALA A 6 -29.98 12.31 -19.64
C ALA A 6 -29.16 11.33 -18.76
N ALA A 7 -28.19 10.60 -19.35
CA ALA A 7 -27.28 9.72 -18.60
C ALA A 7 -26.28 10.52 -17.75
N ALA A 8 -25.77 11.64 -18.25
CA ALA A 8 -24.88 12.52 -17.48
C ALA A 8 -25.61 13.26 -16.34
N VAL A 9 -26.85 13.68 -16.57
CA VAL A 9 -27.71 14.29 -15.54
C VAL A 9 -28.13 13.25 -14.51
N ALA A 10 -28.43 12.00 -14.90
CA ALA A 10 -28.72 10.92 -13.97
C ALA A 10 -27.50 10.54 -13.11
N ALA A 11 -26.29 10.57 -13.65
CA ALA A 11 -25.05 10.35 -12.90
C ALA A 11 -24.77 11.52 -11.91
N CYS A 12 -25.05 12.75 -12.30
CA CYS A 12 -24.94 13.90 -11.38
C CYS A 12 -26.06 13.90 -10.31
N SER A 13 -27.26 13.44 -10.65
CA SER A 13 -28.38 13.32 -9.68
C SER A 13 -28.16 12.21 -8.66
N LEU A 14 -27.44 11.13 -9.02
CA LEU A 14 -27.03 10.08 -8.08
C LEU A 14 -25.95 10.58 -7.09
N MET A 15 -25.17 11.59 -7.44
CA MET A 15 -24.21 12.25 -6.53
C MET A 15 -24.88 13.15 -5.48
N VAL A 16 -26.05 13.67 -5.74
CA VAL A 16 -26.76 14.57 -4.83
C VAL A 16 -27.52 13.82 -3.72
N ILE A 17 -27.83 12.53 -3.93
CA ILE A 17 -28.54 11.69 -2.94
C ILE A 17 -27.59 11.13 -1.86
N LEU A 18 -26.27 11.23 -2.05
CA LEU A 18 -25.27 10.95 -1.03
C LEU A 18 -24.91 12.25 -0.25
N ALA A 19 -25.91 13.00 0.18
CA ALA A 19 -25.66 14.07 1.16
C ALA A 19 -24.97 13.46 2.39
N PRO A 20 -23.82 13.99 2.81
CA PRO A 20 -23.19 13.51 4.02
C PRO A 20 -24.20 13.73 5.17
N ARG A 21 -24.56 12.65 5.86
CA ARG A 21 -25.18 12.77 7.16
C ARG A 21 -24.37 13.80 7.92
N THR A 22 -24.98 14.88 8.33
CA THR A 22 -24.39 15.89 9.20
C THR A 22 -23.71 15.13 10.33
N ALA A 23 -22.38 15.03 10.28
CA ALA A 23 -21.60 14.52 11.39
C ALA A 23 -21.93 15.51 12.54
N CYS A 24 -22.66 15.06 13.55
CA CYS A 24 -22.80 15.80 14.80
C CYS A 24 -21.38 16.22 15.19
N ALA A 25 -21.15 17.51 15.35
CA ALA A 25 -19.86 18.01 15.77
C ALA A 25 -19.52 17.34 17.11
N GLN A 26 -18.47 16.55 17.11
CA GLN A 26 -18.01 15.81 18.30
C GLN A 26 -17.69 16.82 19.40
N VAL A 27 -18.41 16.73 20.52
CA VAL A 27 -18.19 17.59 21.68
C VAL A 27 -17.02 17.01 22.47
N TRP A 28 -15.95 17.79 22.61
CA TRP A 28 -14.78 17.43 23.39
C TRP A 28 -14.91 17.94 24.82
N ASN A 29 -14.44 17.12 25.78
CA ASN A 29 -14.44 17.45 27.21
C ASN A 29 -15.84 17.74 27.77
N ASP A 30 -16.88 17.09 27.27
CA ASP A 30 -18.19 17.12 27.87
C ASP A 30 -18.15 16.55 29.30
N PRO A 31 -19.10 16.91 30.17
CA PRO A 31 -19.07 16.51 31.58
C PRO A 31 -18.96 15.00 31.78
N ARG A 32 -19.69 14.21 30.97
CA ARG A 32 -19.68 12.74 31.04
C ARG A 32 -18.33 12.14 30.66
N SER A 33 -17.70 12.66 29.59
CA SER A 33 -16.36 12.26 29.18
C SER A 33 -15.32 12.59 30.26
N ARG A 34 -15.41 13.77 30.87
CA ARG A 34 -14.51 14.18 31.94
C ARG A 34 -14.65 13.31 33.19
N GLU A 35 -15.87 13.09 33.65
CA GLU A 35 -16.16 12.24 34.81
C GLU A 35 -15.60 10.82 34.61
N LEU A 36 -15.84 10.21 33.47
CA LEU A 36 -15.32 8.87 33.16
C LEU A 36 -13.79 8.84 33.19
N VAL A 37 -13.13 9.83 32.58
CA VAL A 37 -11.66 9.91 32.48
C VAL A 37 -11.04 10.18 33.87
N GLU A 38 -11.66 11.00 34.71
CA GLU A 38 -11.25 11.23 36.11
C GLU A 38 -11.36 9.94 36.93
N ARG A 39 -12.48 9.22 36.82
CA ARG A 39 -12.68 7.90 37.44
C ARG A 39 -11.67 6.89 36.96
N ALA A 40 -11.38 6.83 35.64
CA ALA A 40 -10.38 5.94 35.05
C ALA A 40 -8.97 6.28 35.52
N THR A 41 -8.65 7.57 35.69
CA THR A 41 -7.37 8.02 36.26
C THR A 41 -7.23 7.57 37.71
N ALA A 42 -8.26 7.76 38.53
CA ALA A 42 -8.25 7.31 39.93
C ALA A 42 -8.15 5.78 40.02
N ARG A 43 -8.91 5.05 39.19
CA ARG A 43 -8.84 3.58 39.12
C ARG A 43 -7.44 3.07 38.74
N ARG A 44 -6.81 3.71 37.77
CA ARG A 44 -5.45 3.38 37.36
C ARG A 44 -4.44 3.59 38.47
N LEU A 45 -4.52 4.69 39.20
CA LEU A 45 -3.66 4.96 40.35
C LEU A 45 -3.86 3.91 41.47
N GLN A 46 -5.11 3.50 41.72
CA GLN A 46 -5.39 2.42 42.66
C GLN A 46 -4.76 1.10 42.24
N GLN A 47 -4.80 0.76 40.95
CA GLN A 47 -4.16 -0.46 40.43
C GLN A 47 -2.64 -0.43 40.55
N LEU A 48 -2.02 0.71 40.27
CA LEU A 48 -0.58 0.88 40.43
C LEU A 48 -0.15 0.78 41.90
N ALA A 49 -1.03 1.12 42.83
CA ALA A 49 -0.82 1.03 44.27
C ALA A 49 -1.28 -0.32 44.88
N ASP A 50 -1.89 -1.22 44.08
CA ASP A 50 -2.40 -2.50 44.56
C ASP A 50 -1.26 -3.43 44.99
N THR A 51 -1.12 -3.63 46.29
CA THR A 51 -0.12 -4.54 46.88
C THR A 51 -0.53 -6.01 46.75
N GLY A 52 -1.73 -6.31 46.24
CA GLY A 52 -2.21 -7.66 45.98
C GLY A 52 -1.50 -8.34 44.79
N LEU A 53 -1.02 -7.58 43.85
CA LEU A 53 -0.18 -8.07 42.74
C LEU A 53 1.29 -7.86 43.10
N LYS A 54 1.95 -8.92 43.55
CA LYS A 54 3.35 -8.90 43.95
C LYS A 54 4.31 -9.24 42.81
N ASP A 55 3.97 -10.24 42.04
CA ASP A 55 4.73 -10.72 40.89
C ASP A 55 3.84 -11.52 39.94
N TYR A 56 4.31 -11.67 38.71
CA TYR A 56 3.77 -12.68 37.79
C TYR A 56 4.85 -13.20 36.83
N LYS A 57 4.61 -14.40 36.36
CA LYS A 57 5.26 -15.01 35.20
C LYS A 57 4.20 -15.25 34.14
N ALA A 58 4.54 -15.02 32.86
CA ALA A 58 3.66 -15.29 31.73
C ALA A 58 4.48 -15.80 30.54
N VAL A 59 3.80 -16.36 29.55
CA VAL A 59 4.40 -16.74 28.25
C VAL A 59 3.84 -15.82 27.18
N ALA A 60 4.73 -15.21 26.41
CA ALA A 60 4.39 -14.37 25.28
C ALA A 60 4.84 -15.03 23.98
N HIS A 61 3.91 -15.24 23.05
CA HIS A 61 4.18 -15.72 21.71
C HIS A 61 4.02 -14.56 20.75
N GLY A 62 5.06 -14.24 20.00
CA GLY A 62 5.11 -13.06 19.16
C GLY A 62 5.62 -13.30 17.77
N TYR A 63 5.16 -12.44 16.86
CA TYR A 63 5.60 -12.35 15.48
C TYR A 63 6.07 -10.94 15.19
N VAL A 64 7.23 -10.81 14.57
CA VAL A 64 7.73 -9.54 14.05
C VAL A 64 7.87 -9.67 12.55
N THR A 65 7.06 -8.93 11.81
CA THR A 65 7.07 -8.95 10.36
C THR A 65 7.62 -7.65 9.80
N PHE A 66 8.51 -7.77 8.84
CA PHE A 66 9.07 -6.67 8.09
C PHE A 66 8.42 -6.66 6.72
N LEU A 67 7.77 -5.57 6.39
CA LEU A 67 7.09 -5.39 5.12
C LEU A 67 7.73 -4.21 4.39
N ALA A 68 7.90 -4.36 3.10
CA ALA A 68 8.30 -3.26 2.22
C ALA A 68 7.12 -2.78 1.40
N GLN A 69 7.01 -1.48 1.27
CA GLN A 69 6.05 -0.82 0.40
C GLN A 69 6.81 0.17 -0.47
N VAL A 70 6.63 0.11 -1.78
CA VAL A 70 7.48 0.79 -2.74
C VAL A 70 6.63 1.66 -3.67
N GLY A 71 7.19 2.78 -4.15
CA GLY A 71 6.59 3.66 -5.14
C GLY A 71 5.91 4.90 -4.56
N GLU A 72 5.76 5.93 -5.39
CA GLU A 72 5.02 7.14 -5.04
C GLU A 72 3.53 6.83 -4.80
N GLY A 73 3.00 7.43 -3.75
CA GLY A 73 1.61 7.22 -3.33
C GLY A 73 1.35 5.90 -2.64
N LEU A 74 2.32 4.97 -2.62
CA LEU A 74 2.26 3.70 -1.90
C LEU A 74 0.95 2.95 -2.19
N ALA A 75 0.58 2.89 -3.45
CA ALA A 75 -0.65 2.27 -3.93
C ALA A 75 -0.64 0.73 -3.76
N GLU A 76 0.56 0.13 -3.78
CA GLU A 76 0.71 -1.30 -3.61
C GLU A 76 0.57 -1.71 -2.13
N PRO A 77 -0.07 -2.85 -1.83
CA PRO A 77 -0.09 -3.37 -0.48
C PRO A 77 1.34 -3.74 -0.03
N PRO A 78 1.69 -3.49 1.24
CA PRO A 78 3.01 -3.85 1.74
C PRO A 78 3.22 -5.36 1.69
N LYS A 79 4.42 -5.79 1.26
CA LYS A 79 4.80 -7.20 1.15
C LYS A 79 5.71 -7.60 2.29
N VAL A 80 5.50 -8.81 2.82
CA VAL A 80 6.37 -9.38 3.83
C VAL A 80 7.73 -9.65 3.21
N VAL A 81 8.76 -9.06 3.79
CA VAL A 81 10.16 -9.19 3.39
C VAL A 81 10.88 -10.19 4.30
N LYS A 82 10.53 -10.16 5.57
CA LYS A 82 11.07 -11.00 6.62
C LYS A 82 10.01 -11.22 7.69
N ALA A 83 10.01 -12.38 8.32
CA ALA A 83 9.21 -12.66 9.50
C ALA A 83 10.04 -13.39 10.54
N ASP A 84 9.99 -12.89 11.77
CA ASP A 84 10.57 -13.51 12.97
C ASP A 84 9.42 -14.00 13.85
N GLU A 85 9.57 -15.18 14.42
CA GLU A 85 8.68 -15.74 15.44
C GLU A 85 9.47 -15.97 16.72
N LEU A 86 8.92 -15.49 17.83
CA LEU A 86 9.56 -15.53 19.13
C LEU A 86 8.62 -16.09 20.20
N VAL A 87 9.18 -16.84 21.14
CA VAL A 87 8.48 -17.22 22.35
C VAL A 87 9.33 -16.77 23.54
N ASN A 88 8.72 -15.95 24.40
CA ASN A 88 9.37 -15.31 25.54
C ASN A 88 8.66 -15.70 26.83
N GLU A 89 9.42 -15.95 27.87
CA GLU A 89 8.90 -15.85 29.24
C GLU A 89 9.02 -14.40 29.71
N VAL A 90 7.94 -13.89 30.26
CA VAL A 90 7.83 -12.55 30.81
C VAL A 90 7.74 -12.65 32.33
N TYR A 91 8.58 -11.94 33.03
CA TYR A 91 8.62 -11.87 34.48
C TYR A 91 8.41 -10.43 34.90
N TRP A 92 7.54 -10.21 35.83
CA TRP A 92 7.33 -8.92 36.45
C TRP A 92 7.24 -9.05 37.96
N ARG A 93 7.77 -8.08 38.66
CA ARG A 93 7.67 -7.97 40.14
C ARG A 93 7.52 -6.50 40.55
N ALA A 94 6.60 -6.27 41.46
CA ALA A 94 6.37 -4.95 42.03
C ALA A 94 7.65 -4.36 42.68
N PRO A 95 7.84 -3.04 42.57
CA PRO A 95 6.98 -2.08 41.91
C PRO A 95 7.20 -2.01 40.37
N ASN A 96 8.41 -2.23 39.84
CA ASN A 96 8.75 -2.00 38.44
C ASN A 96 9.88 -2.93 37.92
N LEU A 97 10.14 -4.05 38.59
CA LEU A 97 11.13 -4.99 38.08
C LEU A 97 10.54 -5.81 36.93
N SER A 98 11.26 -5.87 35.83
CA SER A 98 10.85 -6.62 34.66
C SER A 98 12.02 -7.41 34.07
N LYS A 99 11.69 -8.54 33.46
CA LYS A 99 12.65 -9.41 32.76
C LYS A 99 11.94 -10.18 31.67
N GLN A 100 12.58 -10.30 30.54
CA GLN A 100 12.12 -11.16 29.46
C GLN A 100 13.23 -12.16 29.11
N ARG A 101 12.85 -13.41 28.92
CA ARG A 101 13.76 -14.47 28.51
C ARG A 101 13.26 -15.10 27.21
N ILE A 102 13.99 -14.92 26.13
CA ILE A 102 13.68 -15.53 24.82
C ILE A 102 13.98 -17.02 24.90
N LEU A 103 12.92 -17.84 24.87
CA LEU A 103 13.01 -19.30 24.93
C LEU A 103 13.28 -19.90 23.56
N GLY A 104 12.59 -19.40 22.55
CA GLY A 104 12.70 -19.89 21.18
C GLY A 104 12.61 -18.72 20.19
N ARG A 105 13.30 -18.90 19.09
CA ARG A 105 13.29 -17.96 17.99
C ARG A 105 13.57 -18.67 16.69
N ARG A 106 12.74 -18.38 15.68
CA ARG A 106 13.02 -18.71 14.29
C ARG A 106 12.71 -17.53 13.39
N ASP A 107 13.36 -17.46 12.26
CA ASP A 107 13.14 -16.40 11.28
C ASP A 107 13.00 -17.00 9.87
N THR A 108 12.34 -16.22 9.00
CA THR A 108 12.31 -16.50 7.59
C THR A 108 12.57 -15.22 6.82
N LEU A 109 13.50 -15.29 5.90
CA LEU A 109 13.87 -14.19 5.03
C LEU A 109 13.28 -14.45 3.64
N LEU A 110 12.43 -13.55 3.16
CA LEU A 110 11.75 -13.69 1.87
C LEU A 110 12.38 -12.83 0.77
N LEU A 111 13.03 -11.72 1.16
CA LEU A 111 13.82 -10.88 0.25
C LEU A 111 15.17 -10.58 0.89
N PRO A 112 16.28 -10.55 0.12
CA PRO A 112 17.57 -10.15 0.65
C PRO A 112 17.48 -8.69 1.13
N THR A 113 17.67 -8.49 2.42
CA THR A 113 17.60 -7.18 3.06
C THR A 113 18.62 -7.09 4.17
N ASP A 114 19.23 -5.92 4.29
CA ASP A 114 20.15 -5.56 5.37
C ASP A 114 19.40 -4.87 6.52
N ILE A 115 18.12 -5.16 6.71
CA ILE A 115 17.34 -4.59 7.81
C ILE A 115 17.88 -5.15 9.13
N ALA A 116 18.84 -4.42 9.71
CA ALA A 116 19.29 -4.61 11.07
C ALA A 116 18.38 -3.82 12.01
N TYR A 117 17.20 -4.37 12.31
CA TYR A 117 16.35 -3.81 13.34
C TYR A 117 16.77 -4.41 14.69
N HIS A 118 17.08 -3.56 15.66
CA HIS A 118 17.38 -4.01 17.00
C HIS A 118 16.12 -4.57 17.64
N ARG A 119 16.08 -5.87 17.84
CA ARG A 119 14.94 -6.65 18.38
C ARG A 119 14.53 -6.23 19.77
N ASP A 120 15.46 -5.61 20.48
CA ASP A 120 15.30 -5.12 21.85
C ASP A 120 14.32 -3.92 21.91
N HIS A 121 14.09 -3.25 20.79
CA HIS A 121 13.17 -2.11 20.70
C HIS A 121 11.70 -2.48 20.69
N LEU A 122 11.37 -3.74 20.44
CA LEU A 122 10.00 -4.25 20.45
C LEU A 122 9.66 -4.93 21.79
N GLY A 123 10.22 -4.42 22.87
CA GLY A 123 9.97 -4.91 24.22
C GLY A 123 8.49 -5.06 24.49
N ILE A 124 8.10 -6.21 25.08
CA ILE A 124 6.73 -6.46 25.50
C ILE A 124 6.42 -5.50 26.64
N VAL A 125 5.36 -4.69 26.49
CA VAL A 125 4.87 -3.85 27.57
C VAL A 125 4.31 -4.74 28.67
N GLN A 126 4.97 -4.76 29.79
CA GLN A 126 4.71 -5.71 30.88
C GLN A 126 3.61 -5.26 31.82
N ASN A 127 3.29 -3.98 31.79
CA ASN A 127 2.22 -3.39 32.56
C ASN A 127 1.64 -2.21 31.80
N ASN A 128 0.43 -1.74 32.17
CA ASN A 128 -0.06 -0.45 31.69
C ASN A 128 1.03 0.59 31.95
N PHE A 129 1.41 1.34 30.93
CA PHE A 129 2.44 2.38 31.03
C PHE A 129 2.27 3.18 32.32
N PRO A 130 3.32 3.47 33.07
CA PRO A 130 3.23 4.27 34.28
C PRO A 130 2.74 5.71 33.96
N ALA A 131 3.22 6.75 34.61
CA ALA A 131 2.85 8.12 34.26
C ALA A 131 3.38 8.58 32.90
N ILE A 132 4.35 7.88 32.35
CA ILE A 132 5.05 8.18 31.08
C ILE A 132 4.98 6.96 30.19
N ILE A 133 4.61 7.17 28.93
CA ILE A 133 4.71 6.18 27.86
C ILE A 133 6.11 6.30 27.26
N ARG A 134 6.89 5.24 27.37
CA ARG A 134 8.21 5.10 26.76
C ARG A 134 8.21 3.86 25.88
N LEU A 135 8.76 3.95 24.69
CA LEU A 135 8.95 2.83 23.77
C LEU A 135 10.44 2.62 23.50
N GLY A 136 10.87 1.36 23.53
CA GLY A 136 12.28 1.01 23.36
C GLY A 136 13.18 1.66 24.40
N ASP A 137 14.44 1.88 24.03
CA ASP A 137 15.43 2.53 24.88
C ASP A 137 15.32 4.07 24.88
N GLY A 138 14.27 4.63 24.26
CA GLY A 138 14.02 6.07 24.19
C GLY A 138 14.75 6.78 23.05
N ASP A 139 15.28 6.04 22.09
CA ASP A 139 15.99 6.56 20.91
C ASP A 139 15.05 6.86 19.72
N GLU A 140 13.89 6.26 19.66
CA GLU A 140 12.91 6.47 18.57
C GLU A 140 11.84 7.50 18.93
N VAL A 141 11.32 7.43 20.15
CA VAL A 141 10.22 8.26 20.63
C VAL A 141 10.55 8.89 21.97
N ARG A 142 10.30 10.18 22.07
CA ARG A 142 10.43 10.91 23.35
C ARG A 142 9.43 10.38 24.37
N ASP A 143 9.75 10.53 25.62
CA ASP A 143 8.82 10.29 26.72
C ASP A 143 7.55 11.11 26.58
N VAL A 144 6.40 10.43 26.62
CA VAL A 144 5.09 11.04 26.44
C VAL A 144 4.23 10.84 27.68
N PRO A 145 3.61 11.91 28.24
CA PRO A 145 2.71 11.76 29.36
C PRO A 145 1.51 10.87 29.02
N HIS A 146 1.22 9.90 29.88
CA HIS A 146 0.05 9.04 29.73
C HIS A 146 -1.23 9.88 29.89
N PRO A 147 -2.26 9.73 29.02
CA PRO A 147 -3.50 10.54 29.10
C PRO A 147 -4.19 10.48 30.48
N LEU A 148 -4.15 9.29 31.12
CA LEU A 148 -4.72 9.07 32.46
C LEU A 148 -3.66 9.23 33.55
N SER A 149 -2.72 10.14 33.41
CA SER A 149 -1.82 10.57 34.48
C SER A 149 -2.26 11.92 35.04
N ALA A 150 -1.75 12.28 36.21
CA ALA A 150 -2.07 13.58 36.81
C ALA A 150 -1.78 14.76 35.87
N ASN A 151 -0.68 14.68 35.10
CA ASN A 151 -0.31 15.67 34.09
C ASN A 151 -1.00 15.45 32.75
N GLY A 152 -1.59 14.29 32.52
CA GLY A 152 -2.25 13.92 31.27
C GLY A 152 -3.54 14.70 31.04
N LEU A 153 -4.39 14.79 32.08
CA LEU A 153 -5.68 15.50 31.99
C LEU A 153 -5.53 16.96 31.54
N ALA A 154 -4.43 17.60 31.91
CA ALA A 154 -4.13 18.97 31.48
C ALA A 154 -3.70 19.05 30.01
N GLY A 155 -3.11 18.00 29.47
CA GLY A 155 -2.48 17.96 28.13
C GLY A 155 -3.36 17.42 27.00
N TYR A 156 -4.52 16.81 27.33
CA TYR A 156 -5.38 16.13 26.35
C TYR A 156 -6.83 16.58 26.43
N ASP A 157 -7.54 16.43 25.33
CA ASP A 157 -8.99 16.49 25.23
C ASP A 157 -9.54 15.08 25.04
N PHE A 158 -10.72 14.82 25.61
CA PHE A 158 -11.39 13.53 25.61
C PHE A 158 -12.82 13.65 25.09
N ALA A 159 -13.29 12.60 24.39
CA ALA A 159 -14.68 12.51 23.96
C ALA A 159 -15.12 11.05 23.88
N ILE A 160 -16.26 10.73 24.49
CA ILE A 160 -16.94 9.45 24.31
C ILE A 160 -17.58 9.46 22.92
N THR A 161 -17.28 8.46 22.09
CA THR A 161 -17.78 8.40 20.69
C THR A 161 -18.62 7.19 20.41
N ASP A 162 -18.43 6.09 21.15
CA ASP A 162 -19.14 4.85 20.93
C ASP A 162 -19.24 4.02 22.21
N SER A 163 -20.05 2.96 22.18
CA SER A 163 -20.16 1.99 23.25
C SER A 163 -20.24 0.58 22.68
N LEU A 164 -19.45 -0.34 23.23
CA LEU A 164 -19.30 -1.71 22.78
C LEU A 164 -19.54 -2.69 23.93
N PRO A 165 -20.40 -3.71 23.77
CA PRO A 165 -20.49 -4.79 24.75
C PRO A 165 -19.26 -5.72 24.62
N LEU A 166 -18.67 -6.11 25.74
CA LEU A 166 -17.61 -7.10 25.83
C LEU A 166 -18.06 -8.26 26.72
N ASN A 167 -18.12 -9.45 26.15
CA ASN A 167 -18.45 -10.67 26.88
C ASN A 167 -17.20 -11.22 27.56
N LEU A 168 -17.19 -11.24 28.88
CA LEU A 168 -16.19 -11.89 29.70
C LEU A 168 -16.78 -13.20 30.27
N PRO A 169 -15.95 -14.15 30.72
CA PRO A 169 -16.42 -15.32 31.42
C PRO A 169 -17.28 -14.89 32.64
N GLY A 170 -18.56 -15.23 32.62
CA GLY A 170 -19.50 -14.96 33.71
C GLY A 170 -20.15 -13.57 33.74
N ARG A 171 -19.75 -12.58 32.93
CA ARG A 171 -20.38 -11.27 32.87
C ARG A 171 -20.15 -10.57 31.52
N THR A 172 -21.11 -9.71 31.15
CA THR A 172 -20.92 -8.77 30.02
C THR A 172 -20.68 -7.37 30.59
N ILE A 173 -19.66 -6.70 30.10
CA ILE A 173 -19.36 -5.30 30.45
C ILE A 173 -19.62 -4.41 29.24
N VAL A 174 -19.86 -3.12 29.48
CA VAL A 174 -20.05 -2.12 28.43
C VAL A 174 -18.79 -1.23 28.39
N LEU A 175 -18.11 -1.23 27.29
CA LEU A 175 -16.94 -0.39 27.07
C LEU A 175 -17.35 0.90 26.35
N TYR A 176 -16.90 2.05 26.85
CA TYR A 176 -16.95 3.30 26.12
C TYR A 176 -15.65 3.52 25.33
N GLU A 177 -15.79 3.83 24.04
CA GLU A 177 -14.69 4.34 23.23
C GLU A 177 -14.49 5.82 23.58
N VAL A 178 -13.36 6.11 24.20
CA VAL A 178 -12.95 7.47 24.57
C VAL A 178 -11.84 7.91 23.66
N LYS A 179 -12.13 8.79 22.72
CA LYS A 179 -11.10 9.40 21.86
C LYS A 179 -10.24 10.36 22.66
N VAL A 180 -8.96 10.36 22.32
CA VAL A 180 -7.91 11.17 22.95
C VAL A 180 -7.20 11.97 21.87
N ARG A 181 -7.10 13.28 22.08
CA ARG A 181 -6.27 14.15 21.24
C ARG A 181 -5.45 15.11 22.10
N PRO A 182 -4.27 15.54 21.63
CA PRO A 182 -3.49 16.54 22.34
C PRO A 182 -4.16 17.94 22.24
N LYS A 183 -4.13 18.72 23.29
CA LYS A 183 -4.47 20.15 23.23
C LYS A 183 -3.43 20.94 22.45
N ASN A 184 -2.17 20.47 22.47
CA ASN A 184 -1.08 21.04 21.71
C ASN A 184 -0.30 19.94 20.99
N ASP A 185 -0.43 19.88 19.67
CA ASP A 185 0.20 18.90 18.79
C ASP A 185 1.71 19.13 18.56
N ARG A 186 2.23 20.28 18.99
CA ARG A 186 3.67 20.60 18.94
C ARG A 186 4.44 19.99 20.10
N GLN A 187 3.75 19.41 21.08
CA GLN A 187 4.35 18.70 22.20
C GLN A 187 4.28 17.18 21.96
N PRO A 188 5.25 16.40 22.50
CA PRO A 188 5.17 14.95 22.51
C PRO A 188 3.90 14.48 23.22
N ARG A 189 2.98 13.88 22.49
CA ARG A 189 1.67 13.42 22.96
C ARG A 189 1.22 12.21 22.14
N ILE A 190 0.14 11.56 22.59
CA ILE A 190 -0.54 10.51 21.83
C ILE A 190 -1.83 11.05 21.19
N ILE A 191 -2.28 10.33 20.18
CA ILE A 191 -3.57 10.53 19.49
C ILE A 191 -4.19 9.16 19.30
N GLY A 192 -5.43 8.95 19.74
CA GLY A 192 -6.06 7.65 19.58
C GLY A 192 -7.34 7.49 20.36
N ALA A 193 -7.57 6.29 20.87
CA ALA A 193 -8.72 5.97 21.72
C ALA A 193 -8.35 5.02 22.85
N MET A 194 -9.08 5.12 23.92
CA MET A 194 -9.08 4.18 25.04
C MET A 194 -10.47 3.57 25.16
N TYR A 195 -10.52 2.28 25.42
CA TYR A 195 -11.77 1.56 25.69
C TYR A 195 -11.85 1.33 27.19
N ILE A 196 -12.79 2.02 27.80
CA ILE A 196 -12.93 2.11 29.27
C ILE A 196 -14.25 1.47 29.68
N ASP A 197 -14.21 0.58 30.66
CA ASP A 197 -15.40 0.01 31.26
C ASP A 197 -16.27 1.14 31.87
N ARG A 198 -17.53 1.19 31.46
CA ARG A 198 -18.49 2.19 31.91
C ARG A 198 -18.64 2.22 33.44
N ASP A 199 -18.70 1.04 34.05
CA ASP A 199 -19.05 0.87 35.45
C ASP A 199 -17.84 0.94 36.37
N ASP A 200 -16.80 0.15 36.05
CA ASP A 200 -15.58 0.03 36.85
C ASP A 200 -14.49 1.06 36.46
N ALA A 201 -14.69 1.84 35.38
CA ALA A 201 -13.73 2.78 34.81
C ALA A 201 -12.36 2.16 34.50
N GLN A 202 -12.34 0.85 34.26
CA GLN A 202 -11.15 0.08 33.91
C GLN A 202 -10.75 0.28 32.44
N VAL A 203 -9.48 0.57 32.16
CA VAL A 203 -8.97 0.57 30.80
C VAL A 203 -8.75 -0.86 30.34
N VAL A 204 -9.52 -1.29 29.35
CA VAL A 204 -9.44 -2.63 28.78
C VAL A 204 -8.52 -2.66 27.54
N ARG A 205 -8.59 -1.59 26.73
CA ARG A 205 -7.78 -1.48 25.50
C ARG A 205 -7.36 -0.04 25.29
N MET A 206 -6.17 0.14 24.72
CA MET A 206 -5.68 1.42 24.19
C MET A 206 -5.21 1.21 22.75
N ALA A 207 -5.52 2.16 21.88
CA ALA A 207 -5.05 2.18 20.49
C ALA A 207 -4.64 3.60 20.14
N PHE A 208 -3.37 3.84 19.86
CA PHE A 208 -2.86 5.20 19.70
C PHE A 208 -1.64 5.31 18.78
N ASN A 209 -1.50 6.50 18.20
CA ASN A 209 -0.32 7.00 17.53
C ASN A 209 0.34 8.10 18.37
N PHE A 210 1.53 8.50 17.97
CA PHE A 210 2.24 9.63 18.55
C PHE A 210 2.15 10.88 17.67
N THR A 211 2.20 12.05 18.29
CA THR A 211 2.41 13.30 17.55
C THR A 211 3.79 13.28 16.89
N ARG A 212 3.94 13.97 15.76
CA ARG A 212 5.24 14.06 15.08
C ARG A 212 6.36 14.61 15.97
N SER A 213 6.01 15.51 16.90
CA SER A 213 6.95 16.08 17.88
C SER A 213 7.52 15.06 18.87
N ALA A 214 6.87 13.90 19.00
CA ALA A 214 7.37 12.81 19.82
C ALA A 214 8.49 12.02 19.14
N PHE A 215 8.59 12.04 17.81
CA PHE A 215 9.60 11.28 17.09
C PHE A 215 10.97 11.94 17.16
N LEU A 216 11.99 11.17 17.53
CA LEU A 216 13.40 11.55 17.53
C LEU A 216 14.03 11.30 16.16
N ASP A 217 13.66 10.20 15.52
CA ASP A 217 14.11 9.84 14.18
C ASP A 217 13.27 10.52 13.09
N ASN A 218 13.93 11.24 12.19
CA ASN A 218 13.25 11.90 11.06
C ASN A 218 12.71 10.92 10.01
N ALA A 219 13.27 9.72 9.92
CA ALA A 219 12.79 8.67 9.04
C ALA A 219 11.49 8.04 9.54
N LEU A 220 11.16 8.18 10.82
CA LEU A 220 9.95 7.66 11.40
C LEU A 220 8.73 8.46 10.91
N GLU A 221 7.85 7.83 10.15
CA GLU A 221 6.65 8.46 9.59
C GLU A 221 5.43 8.30 10.48
N ASP A 222 5.28 7.11 11.07
CA ASP A 222 4.12 6.74 11.87
C ASP A 222 4.51 5.62 12.85
N LEU A 223 3.91 5.63 14.04
CA LEU A 223 4.08 4.59 15.03
C LEU A 223 2.76 4.38 15.76
N PHE A 224 2.15 3.22 15.54
CA PHE A 224 0.87 2.85 16.10
C PHE A 224 1.02 1.72 17.11
N VAL A 225 0.36 1.86 18.27
CA VAL A 225 0.41 0.89 19.37
C VAL A 225 -1.01 0.49 19.74
N VAL A 226 -1.24 -0.81 19.92
CA VAL A 226 -2.45 -1.36 20.53
C VAL A 226 -2.04 -2.19 21.73
N ILE A 227 -2.71 -1.97 22.84
CA ILE A 227 -2.57 -2.76 24.07
C ILE A 227 -3.96 -3.21 24.47
N GLU A 228 -4.12 -4.49 24.66
CA GLU A 228 -5.34 -5.10 25.17
C GLU A 228 -5.05 -5.88 26.44
N ASN A 229 -5.85 -5.67 27.46
CA ASN A 229 -5.77 -6.35 28.74
C ASN A 229 -6.90 -7.37 28.87
N SER A 230 -6.67 -8.42 29.63
CA SER A 230 -7.67 -9.40 30.03
C SER A 230 -7.71 -9.53 31.55
N LEU A 231 -8.85 -10.00 32.04
CA LEU A 231 -9.05 -10.25 33.46
C LEU A 231 -8.47 -11.63 33.83
N VAL A 232 -7.38 -11.62 34.59
CA VAL A 232 -6.69 -12.83 35.06
C VAL A 232 -7.14 -13.12 36.50
N ASN A 233 -7.46 -14.38 36.77
CA ASN A 233 -7.95 -14.88 38.08
C ASN A 233 -9.16 -14.06 38.61
N GLY A 234 -9.98 -13.50 37.73
CA GLY A 234 -11.14 -12.70 38.09
C GLY A 234 -10.83 -11.37 38.79
N ARG A 235 -9.55 -10.98 38.96
CA ARG A 235 -9.12 -9.84 39.75
C ARG A 235 -8.18 -8.88 39.04
N PHE A 236 -7.14 -9.40 38.36
CA PHE A 236 -6.08 -8.58 37.81
C PHE A 236 -6.24 -8.37 36.32
N TRP A 237 -6.26 -7.11 35.88
CA TRP A 237 -6.22 -6.78 34.47
C TRP A 237 -4.76 -6.71 34.00
N LEU A 238 -4.37 -7.72 33.20
CA LEU A 238 -3.00 -7.89 32.73
C LEU A 238 -2.97 -7.91 31.19
N PRO A 239 -1.84 -7.57 30.56
CA PRO A 239 -1.70 -7.56 29.10
C PRO A 239 -2.04 -8.92 28.51
N ARG A 240 -2.91 -8.94 27.50
CA ARG A 240 -3.28 -10.14 26.73
C ARG A 240 -2.73 -10.11 25.33
N GLN A 241 -2.82 -8.95 24.70
CA GLN A 241 -2.36 -8.75 23.33
C GLN A 241 -1.72 -7.38 23.21
N GLN A 242 -0.63 -7.35 22.47
CA GLN A 242 0.06 -6.11 22.13
C GLN A 242 0.39 -6.12 20.65
N GLU A 243 0.18 -4.99 20.00
CA GLU A 243 0.57 -4.75 18.62
C GLU A 243 1.32 -3.44 18.53
N ILE A 244 2.36 -3.44 17.71
CA ILE A 244 3.08 -2.24 17.34
C ILE A 244 3.28 -2.23 15.83
N GLU A 245 3.03 -1.11 15.19
CA GLU A 245 3.33 -0.91 13.78
C GLU A 245 4.16 0.35 13.64
N ILE A 246 5.36 0.20 13.13
CA ILE A 246 6.32 1.27 12.88
C ILE A 246 6.45 1.45 11.38
N ARG A 247 6.26 2.67 10.90
CA ARG A 247 6.45 3.03 9.49
C ARG A 247 7.61 4.00 9.37
N ARG A 248 8.60 3.60 8.59
CA ARG A 248 9.78 4.41 8.31
C ARG A 248 9.87 4.70 6.82
N GLY A 249 10.02 5.96 6.49
CA GLY A 249 10.41 6.40 5.16
C GLY A 249 11.91 6.19 4.99
N GLY A 250 12.31 5.63 3.87
CA GLY A 250 13.71 5.44 3.51
C GLY A 250 13.90 5.57 2.01
N THR A 251 15.13 5.49 1.57
CA THR A 251 15.47 5.39 0.16
C THR A 251 16.30 4.13 -0.05
N TRP A 252 15.95 3.35 -1.07
CA TRP A 252 16.77 2.26 -1.55
C TRP A 252 17.25 2.63 -2.96
N LEU A 253 18.55 2.80 -3.15
CA LEU A 253 19.11 3.36 -4.38
C LEU A 253 18.42 4.69 -4.79
N ASP A 254 18.20 5.59 -3.80
CA ASP A 254 17.49 6.86 -3.95
C ASP A 254 15.97 6.78 -4.23
N TYR A 255 15.40 5.57 -4.13
CA TYR A 255 13.96 5.34 -4.23
C TYR A 255 13.24 5.57 -2.91
N PRO A 256 12.06 6.22 -2.92
CA PRO A 256 11.22 6.24 -1.75
C PRO A 256 10.71 4.82 -1.46
N ILE A 257 11.24 4.23 -0.41
CA ILE A 257 10.75 2.98 0.17
C ILE A 257 10.15 3.31 1.52
N ARG A 258 9.02 2.68 1.83
CA ARG A 258 8.52 2.62 3.19
C ARG A 258 8.76 1.23 3.74
N GLY A 259 9.56 1.15 4.79
CA GLY A 259 9.64 -0.01 5.65
C GLY A 259 8.51 0.01 6.67
N ILE A 260 7.81 -1.11 6.82
CA ILE A 260 6.80 -1.30 7.86
C ILE A 260 7.27 -2.46 8.72
N ILE A 261 7.41 -2.21 10.02
CA ILE A 261 7.70 -3.23 11.02
C ILE A 261 6.42 -3.43 11.82
N ARG A 262 5.94 -4.66 11.87
CA ARG A 262 4.76 -5.00 12.63
C ARG A 262 5.10 -6.10 13.62
N GLY A 263 4.99 -5.77 14.92
CA GLY A 263 5.12 -6.70 16.02
C GLY A 263 3.77 -7.01 16.61
N ARG A 264 3.52 -8.28 16.91
CA ARG A 264 2.33 -8.73 17.61
C ARG A 264 2.68 -9.81 18.59
N TRP A 265 2.22 -9.65 19.83
CA TRP A 265 2.38 -10.62 20.90
C TRP A 265 1.02 -10.99 21.50
N ILE A 266 0.86 -12.26 21.76
CA ILE A 266 -0.22 -12.81 22.57
C ILE A 266 0.41 -13.30 23.87
N ILE A 267 -0.08 -12.80 25.00
CA ILE A 267 0.46 -13.06 26.31
C ILE A 267 -0.58 -13.89 27.09
N GLY A 268 -0.14 -15.00 27.64
CA GLY A 268 -1.00 -15.94 28.37
C GLY A 268 -0.22 -16.70 29.43
N ASP A 269 -0.80 -17.77 29.91
CA ASP A 269 -0.23 -18.71 30.89
C ASP A 269 0.29 -17.97 32.15
N TYR A 270 -0.56 -17.06 32.67
CA TYR A 270 -0.22 -16.25 33.82
C TYR A 270 -0.15 -17.06 35.10
N ALA A 271 1.03 -17.09 35.75
CA ALA A 271 1.22 -17.50 37.12
C ALA A 271 1.41 -16.26 38.00
N VAL A 272 0.37 -15.88 38.74
CA VAL A 272 0.35 -14.64 39.55
C VAL A 272 0.76 -14.96 40.98
N ASN A 273 1.57 -14.08 41.59
CA ASN A 273 2.05 -14.20 42.97
C ASN A 273 2.80 -15.52 43.25
N SER A 274 3.64 -15.90 42.29
CA SER A 274 4.43 -17.15 42.36
C SER A 274 5.69 -17.05 43.24
N GLY A 275 5.97 -15.89 43.83
CA GLY A 275 7.11 -15.66 44.72
C GLY A 275 8.43 -15.56 43.97
N LEU A 276 8.46 -14.84 42.84
CA LEU A 276 9.66 -14.68 42.05
C LEU A 276 10.83 -14.08 42.86
N SER A 277 12.00 -14.72 42.77
CA SER A 277 13.20 -14.19 43.42
C SER A 277 13.66 -12.88 42.78
N PRO A 278 14.06 -11.86 43.57
CA PRO A 278 14.67 -10.65 43.01
C PRO A 278 15.89 -10.91 42.13
N SER A 279 16.61 -12.01 42.36
CA SER A 279 17.79 -12.39 41.56
C SER A 279 17.49 -12.64 40.09
N ILE A 280 16.24 -12.99 39.73
CA ILE A 280 15.82 -13.18 38.35
C ILE A 280 15.99 -11.88 37.55
N PHE A 281 15.79 -10.74 38.18
CA PHE A 281 15.80 -9.43 37.56
C PHE A 281 17.18 -8.78 37.43
N GLY A 282 18.23 -9.47 37.86
CA GLY A 282 19.63 -9.00 37.69
C GLY A 282 20.06 -9.03 36.21
N GLY A 283 20.94 -8.06 35.85
CA GLY A 283 21.47 -7.93 34.47
C GLY A 283 20.50 -7.32 33.48
N PRO A 284 20.72 -7.52 32.17
CA PRO A 284 19.88 -6.93 31.11
C PRO A 284 18.41 -7.36 31.21
N GLU A 285 17.50 -6.46 30.88
CA GLU A 285 16.06 -6.71 30.93
C GLU A 285 15.63 -7.83 29.95
N ILE A 286 16.25 -7.89 28.78
CA ILE A 286 15.99 -8.91 27.76
C ILE A 286 17.22 -9.82 27.68
N VAL A 287 17.02 -11.13 27.88
CA VAL A 287 18.07 -12.15 27.80
C VAL A 287 17.64 -13.31 26.92
N MET A 288 18.60 -13.99 26.32
CA MET A 288 18.35 -15.23 25.59
C MET A 288 18.53 -16.43 26.51
N ALA A 289 17.68 -17.42 26.38
CA ALA A 289 17.93 -18.72 26.96
C ALA A 289 19.24 -19.32 26.41
N PRO A 290 19.90 -20.23 27.15
CA PRO A 290 21.07 -20.94 26.65
C PRO A 290 20.84 -21.54 25.26
N GLN A 291 21.87 -21.55 24.42
CA GLN A 291 21.75 -21.99 23.03
C GLN A 291 21.14 -23.41 22.91
N ALA A 292 21.59 -24.34 23.75
CA ALA A 292 21.05 -25.69 23.77
C ALA A 292 19.54 -25.75 24.01
N ALA A 293 19.01 -24.88 24.88
CA ALA A 293 17.56 -24.82 25.13
C ALA A 293 16.80 -24.18 23.96
N ARG A 294 17.40 -23.24 23.25
CA ARG A 294 16.81 -22.59 22.07
C ARG A 294 16.81 -23.52 20.86
N ASP A 295 17.85 -24.31 20.68
CA ASP A 295 17.98 -25.25 19.55
C ASP A 295 17.03 -26.45 19.70
N THR A 296 16.63 -26.77 20.93
CA THR A 296 15.64 -27.82 21.22
C THR A 296 14.19 -27.31 21.28
N PHE A 297 13.97 -26.03 21.17
CA PHE A 297 12.61 -25.46 21.20
C PHE A 297 11.84 -25.81 19.93
N HIS A 298 10.69 -26.46 20.11
CA HIS A 298 9.86 -26.93 18.98
C HIS A 298 8.75 -25.91 18.67
N PHE A 299 8.82 -25.32 17.50
CA PHE A 299 7.72 -24.53 16.95
C PHE A 299 6.78 -25.43 16.14
N GLY A 300 5.47 -25.22 16.29
CA GLY A 300 4.47 -25.89 15.46
C GLY A 300 4.44 -25.35 14.02
N GLY A 301 4.49 -26.24 13.00
CA GLY A 301 4.33 -25.84 11.60
C GLY A 301 5.42 -24.93 11.03
N ARG A 302 5.17 -24.35 9.85
CA ARG A 302 6.05 -23.32 9.24
C ARG A 302 5.66 -21.94 9.73
N ILE A 303 6.64 -21.02 9.83
CA ILE A 303 6.41 -19.64 10.30
C ILE A 303 5.36 -18.91 9.47
N LEU A 304 5.36 -19.06 8.15
CA LEU A 304 4.39 -18.38 7.26
C LEU A 304 2.97 -18.93 7.40
N ASP A 305 2.82 -20.20 7.78
CA ASP A 305 1.51 -20.82 8.02
C ASP A 305 0.96 -20.42 9.39
N SER A 306 1.86 -20.09 10.32
CA SER A 306 1.56 -19.70 11.70
C SER A 306 1.36 -18.20 11.86
N LEU A 307 1.70 -17.39 10.86
CA LEU A 307 1.48 -15.95 10.91
C LEU A 307 0.00 -15.64 11.13
N PRO A 308 -0.33 -14.77 12.08
CA PRO A 308 -1.71 -14.37 12.32
C PRO A 308 -2.39 -13.89 11.03
N PRO A 309 -3.66 -14.22 10.80
CA PRO A 309 -4.40 -13.84 9.56
C PRO A 309 -4.38 -12.33 9.29
N ASP A 310 -4.20 -11.54 10.31
CA ASP A 310 -4.16 -10.08 10.29
C ASP A 310 -2.78 -9.50 9.92
N VAL A 311 -1.74 -10.29 9.87
CA VAL A 311 -0.50 -9.90 9.15
C VAL A 311 -0.81 -9.65 7.68
N ARG A 312 -1.87 -10.30 7.18
CA ARG A 312 -2.43 -10.07 5.85
C ARG A 312 -3.51 -8.99 5.80
N ALA A 313 -3.82 -8.29 6.90
CA ALA A 313 -4.78 -7.20 7.04
C ALA A 313 -6.10 -7.50 7.76
N VAL A 314 -6.20 -7.86 9.00
CA VAL A 314 -7.44 -7.62 9.74
C VAL A 314 -7.23 -7.48 11.25
N THR A 315 -7.12 -6.29 11.72
CA THR A 315 -7.47 -5.90 13.09
C THR A 315 -8.99 -5.67 13.17
N ASN A 316 -9.58 -5.70 14.36
CA ASN A 316 -10.99 -5.37 14.58
C ASN A 316 -11.38 -4.06 13.87
N ALA A 317 -12.58 -3.99 13.33
CA ALA A 317 -13.06 -2.84 12.57
C ALA A 317 -12.89 -1.51 13.32
N ASP A 318 -13.08 -1.53 14.63
CA ASP A 318 -12.96 -0.36 15.51
C ASP A 318 -11.52 0.12 15.66
N VAL A 319 -10.57 -0.80 15.83
CA VAL A 319 -9.14 -0.46 15.89
C VAL A 319 -8.65 0.11 14.55
N ARG A 320 -9.13 -0.41 13.43
CA ARG A 320 -8.83 0.16 12.12
C ARG A 320 -9.38 1.57 11.97
N ARG A 321 -10.61 1.82 12.41
CA ARG A 321 -11.21 3.15 12.37
C ARG A 321 -10.36 4.15 13.15
N VAL A 322 -10.00 3.80 14.40
CA VAL A 322 -9.13 4.65 15.23
C VAL A 322 -7.77 4.85 14.58
N GLN A 323 -7.18 3.80 14.05
CA GLN A 323 -5.89 3.87 13.34
C GLN A 323 -5.97 4.77 12.10
N GLU A 324 -7.03 4.66 11.29
CA GLU A 324 -7.22 5.50 10.11
C GLU A 324 -7.46 6.96 10.50
N GLU A 325 -8.24 7.22 11.53
CA GLU A 325 -8.48 8.58 12.05
C GLU A 325 -7.20 9.20 12.63
N ALA A 326 -6.45 8.45 13.42
CA ALA A 326 -5.18 8.91 13.95
C ALA A 326 -4.16 9.18 12.83
N ARG A 327 -4.07 8.28 11.84
CA ARG A 327 -3.24 8.51 10.64
C ARG A 327 -3.69 9.71 9.83
N ALA A 328 -5.00 9.96 9.73
CA ALA A 328 -5.52 11.14 9.05
C ALA A 328 -5.10 12.43 9.75
N LEU A 329 -5.12 12.46 11.09
CA LEU A 329 -4.65 13.59 11.89
C LEU A 329 -3.13 13.79 11.74
N VAL A 330 -2.33 12.73 11.81
CA VAL A 330 -0.88 12.80 11.61
C VAL A 330 -0.53 13.28 10.20
N ARG A 331 -1.25 12.79 9.18
CA ARG A 331 -1.06 13.26 7.79
C ARG A 331 -1.45 14.72 7.61
N ALA A 332 -2.55 15.15 8.25
CA ALA A 332 -2.95 16.57 8.19
C ALA A 332 -1.88 17.48 8.79
N GLN A 333 -1.21 17.05 9.85
CA GLN A 333 -0.09 17.78 10.43
C GLN A 333 1.15 17.74 9.55
N ALA A 334 1.47 16.59 8.94
CA ALA A 334 2.60 16.45 7.99
C ALA A 334 2.41 17.36 6.76
N LEU A 335 1.18 17.49 6.25
CA LEU A 335 0.87 18.37 5.12
C LEU A 335 1.04 19.87 5.44
N ARG A 336 1.00 20.25 6.71
CA ARG A 336 1.20 21.64 7.14
C ARG A 336 2.67 22.06 7.23
N ARG A 337 3.61 21.12 7.12
CA ARG A 337 5.04 21.40 7.29
C ARG A 337 5.72 21.63 5.95
N PRO A 338 6.60 22.66 5.84
CA PRO A 338 7.49 22.79 4.70
C PRO A 338 8.48 21.61 4.68
N GLN A 339 8.74 21.09 3.49
CA GLN A 339 9.82 20.13 3.25
C GLN A 339 10.82 20.74 2.29
N ALA A 340 12.11 20.54 2.57
CA ALA A 340 13.17 20.94 1.67
C ALA A 340 13.02 20.27 0.29
N LEU A 341 13.75 20.76 -0.68
CA LEU A 341 13.83 20.18 -2.01
C LEU A 341 14.27 18.72 -1.92
N THR A 342 13.46 17.81 -2.45
CA THR A 342 13.75 16.38 -2.49
C THR A 342 13.77 15.89 -3.92
N LEU A 343 14.57 14.85 -4.20
CA LEU A 343 14.48 14.15 -5.48
C LEU A 343 13.11 13.49 -5.60
N SER A 344 12.48 13.61 -6.76
CA SER A 344 11.15 13.08 -7.05
C SER A 344 11.21 12.21 -8.30
N ALA A 345 10.81 10.95 -8.16
CA ALA A 345 10.66 10.02 -9.26
C ALA A 345 9.46 9.11 -9.02
N VAL A 346 8.80 8.65 -10.06
CA VAL A 346 7.77 7.61 -9.98
C VAL A 346 8.42 6.23 -10.03
N GLY A 347 9.49 6.11 -10.78
CA GLY A 347 10.22 4.87 -10.96
C GLY A 347 11.64 5.10 -11.47
N LEU A 348 12.50 4.05 -11.50
CA LEU A 348 13.87 4.07 -12.05
C LEU A 348 13.90 4.62 -13.47
N SER A 349 12.87 4.32 -14.23
CA SER A 349 12.69 4.79 -15.61
C SER A 349 12.52 6.29 -15.76
N ASP A 350 12.32 7.05 -14.68
CA ASP A 350 12.36 8.50 -14.70
C ASP A 350 13.80 9.04 -14.78
N PHE A 351 14.78 8.26 -14.28
CA PHE A 351 16.18 8.60 -14.36
C PHE A 351 16.83 8.10 -15.65
N VAL A 352 16.56 6.84 -16.01
CA VAL A 352 17.13 6.22 -17.19
C VAL A 352 16.11 5.32 -17.87
N ARG A 353 15.89 5.50 -19.15
CA ARG A 353 15.07 4.60 -19.96
C ARG A 353 15.51 4.56 -21.42
N VAL A 354 15.11 3.49 -22.10
CA VAL A 354 15.30 3.34 -23.53
C VAL A 354 13.98 2.98 -24.19
N ASN A 355 13.67 3.63 -25.29
CA ASN A 355 12.57 3.27 -26.17
C ASN A 355 12.87 3.67 -27.62
N ARG A 356 12.11 3.17 -28.57
CA ARG A 356 12.33 3.38 -30.00
C ARG A 356 12.19 4.82 -30.46
N ALA A 357 11.48 5.69 -29.73
CA ALA A 357 11.22 7.07 -30.12
C ALA A 357 12.31 8.06 -29.67
N GLU A 358 12.90 7.87 -28.50
CA GLU A 358 13.88 8.78 -27.92
C GLU A 358 15.28 8.18 -27.74
N GLY A 359 15.42 6.84 -27.93
CA GLY A 359 16.63 6.14 -27.63
C GLY A 359 16.94 6.12 -26.15
N PHE A 360 18.22 6.24 -25.83
CA PHE A 360 18.64 6.40 -24.44
C PHE A 360 18.25 7.76 -23.91
N ALA A 361 17.54 7.79 -22.80
CA ALA A 361 17.07 9.02 -22.18
C ALA A 361 17.45 9.10 -20.71
N VAL A 362 17.92 10.27 -20.29
CA VAL A 362 18.32 10.56 -18.91
C VAL A 362 17.41 11.66 -18.35
N GLY A 363 16.97 11.48 -17.13
CA GLY A 363 16.06 12.42 -16.47
C GLY A 363 16.34 12.63 -14.99
N ALA A 364 15.67 13.59 -14.43
CA ALA A 364 15.63 13.85 -12.99
C ALA A 364 14.33 14.57 -12.63
N GLY A 365 13.94 14.44 -11.37
CA GLY A 365 12.80 15.16 -10.83
C GLY A 365 13.09 15.74 -9.44
N VAL A 366 12.40 16.81 -9.13
CA VAL A 366 12.49 17.49 -7.84
C VAL A 366 11.08 17.78 -7.32
N ALA A 367 10.92 17.72 -6.01
CA ALA A 367 9.70 18.10 -5.33
C ALA A 367 10.00 18.93 -4.08
N SER A 368 9.13 19.84 -3.77
CA SER A 368 9.20 20.66 -2.55
C SER A 368 7.81 20.89 -1.99
N ARG A 369 7.68 20.93 -0.68
CA ARG A 369 6.44 21.27 0.01
C ARG A 369 6.62 22.52 0.84
N PHE A 370 5.74 23.49 0.62
CA PHE A 370 5.84 24.82 1.25
C PHE A 370 5.06 24.94 2.57
N GLY A 371 4.33 23.91 2.96
CA GLY A 371 3.41 23.92 4.08
C GLY A 371 1.97 24.26 3.66
N GLY A 372 1.03 24.16 4.62
CA GLY A 372 -0.40 24.38 4.32
C GLY A 372 -1.01 23.41 3.30
N GLY A 373 -0.30 22.33 2.96
CA GLY A 373 -0.71 21.37 1.94
C GLY A 373 -0.25 21.72 0.52
N PHE A 374 0.45 22.83 0.30
CA PHE A 374 0.96 23.20 -1.01
C PHE A 374 2.28 22.50 -1.32
N GLY A 375 2.40 22.02 -2.54
CA GLY A 375 3.60 21.38 -3.07
C GLY A 375 3.83 21.76 -4.53
N VAL A 376 5.09 21.65 -4.96
CA VAL A 376 5.51 21.80 -6.35
C VAL A 376 6.38 20.62 -6.71
N GLN A 377 6.16 20.07 -7.89
CA GLN A 377 6.95 18.97 -8.45
C GLN A 377 7.32 19.34 -9.89
N ALA A 378 8.56 19.09 -10.25
CA ALA A 378 9.04 19.23 -11.62
C ALA A 378 9.87 18.00 -11.99
N ARG A 379 9.70 17.50 -13.21
CA ARG A 379 10.48 16.41 -13.80
C ARG A 379 10.95 16.84 -15.17
N GLY A 380 12.18 16.47 -15.49
CA GLY A 380 12.78 16.74 -16.79
C GLY A 380 13.52 15.50 -17.29
N ARG A 381 13.51 15.30 -18.61
CA ARG A 381 14.20 14.21 -19.28
C ARG A 381 14.71 14.69 -20.65
N TYR A 382 15.87 14.21 -21.02
CA TYR A 382 16.47 14.47 -22.34
C TYR A 382 16.72 13.15 -23.04
N GLY A 383 16.17 12.99 -24.25
CA GLY A 383 16.43 11.83 -25.11
C GLY A 383 17.62 12.14 -26.01
N ILE A 384 18.55 11.18 -26.11
CA ILE A 384 19.81 11.35 -26.85
C ILE A 384 19.56 11.30 -28.37
N ASP A 385 18.77 10.32 -28.82
CA ASP A 385 18.58 10.11 -30.26
C ASP A 385 17.55 11.07 -30.85
N ASP A 386 16.51 11.46 -30.14
CA ASP A 386 15.56 12.45 -30.59
C ASP A 386 15.98 13.91 -30.30
N ARG A 387 17.02 14.09 -29.48
CA ARG A 387 17.60 15.40 -29.08
C ARG A 387 16.54 16.37 -28.53
N GLN A 388 15.57 15.86 -27.80
CA GLN A 388 14.49 16.68 -27.26
C GLN A 388 14.40 16.61 -25.73
N GLY A 389 14.23 17.79 -25.13
CA GLY A 389 13.85 17.92 -23.73
C GLY A 389 12.37 17.67 -23.56
N LYS A 390 12.03 16.87 -22.58
CA LYS A 390 10.67 16.54 -22.16
C LYS A 390 10.56 16.81 -20.66
N GLY A 391 9.37 17.11 -20.20
CA GLY A 391 9.19 17.35 -18.78
C GLY A 391 7.76 17.63 -18.40
N SER A 392 7.53 17.65 -17.10
CA SER A 392 6.26 17.98 -16.49
C SER A 392 6.48 18.82 -15.23
N GLY A 393 5.54 19.71 -14.97
CA GLY A 393 5.46 20.49 -13.75
C GLY A 393 4.08 20.37 -13.14
N THR A 394 4.00 20.28 -11.84
CA THR A 394 2.74 20.20 -11.10
C THR A 394 2.83 21.09 -9.87
N VAL A 395 1.82 21.91 -9.68
CA VAL A 395 1.55 22.64 -8.44
C VAL A 395 0.34 21.97 -7.83
N GLU A 396 0.43 21.56 -6.59
CA GLU A 396 -0.63 20.83 -5.90
C GLU A 396 -0.97 21.45 -4.55
N TRP A 397 -2.21 21.32 -4.19
CA TRP A 397 -2.69 21.52 -2.84
C TRP A 397 -3.36 20.25 -2.35
N GLN A 398 -3.00 19.77 -1.16
CA GLN A 398 -3.50 18.55 -0.59
C GLN A 398 -4.04 18.79 0.81
N SER A 399 -5.22 18.25 1.06
CA SER A 399 -5.82 18.08 2.39
C SER A 399 -6.04 16.57 2.66
N PRO A 400 -6.45 16.17 3.86
CA PRO A 400 -6.65 14.75 4.17
C PRO A 400 -7.66 14.03 3.26
N ARG A 401 -8.68 14.74 2.77
CA ARG A 401 -9.76 14.18 1.94
C ARG A 401 -9.75 14.66 0.50
N TRP A 402 -9.26 15.85 0.24
CA TRP A 402 -9.31 16.51 -1.06
C TRP A 402 -7.93 16.96 -1.50
N GLY A 403 -7.73 17.02 -2.77
CA GLY A 403 -6.58 17.64 -3.40
C GLY A 403 -6.99 18.36 -4.65
N ALA A 404 -6.23 19.39 -5.01
CA ALA A 404 -6.33 20.09 -6.28
C ALA A 404 -4.93 20.21 -6.87
N ARG A 405 -4.82 20.13 -8.18
CA ARG A 405 -3.54 20.29 -8.87
C ARG A 405 -3.70 21.07 -10.15
N LEU A 406 -2.67 21.83 -10.46
CA LEU A 406 -2.43 22.44 -11.77
C LEU A 406 -1.21 21.77 -12.36
N PHE A 407 -1.29 21.30 -13.60
CA PHE A 407 -0.17 20.63 -14.24
C PHE A 407 0.04 21.09 -15.68
N ALA A 408 1.29 21.01 -16.11
CA ALA A 408 1.68 21.18 -17.50
C ALA A 408 2.71 20.12 -17.87
N MET A 409 2.68 19.66 -19.12
CA MET A 409 3.60 18.62 -19.59
C MET A 409 3.94 18.77 -21.07
N ARG A 410 5.14 18.35 -21.40
CA ARG A 410 5.58 18.03 -22.75
C ARG A 410 6.31 16.70 -22.66
N ASP A 411 5.63 15.61 -22.98
CA ASP A 411 6.15 14.26 -22.78
C ASP A 411 5.53 13.26 -23.78
N PHE A 412 5.90 12.01 -23.66
CA PHE A 412 5.29 10.91 -24.38
C PHE A 412 4.22 10.24 -23.51
N ARG A 413 3.13 9.83 -24.14
CA ARG A 413 2.10 9.00 -23.55
C ARG A 413 2.00 7.71 -24.35
N ASP A 414 1.83 6.59 -23.66
CA ASP A 414 1.58 5.31 -24.29
C ASP A 414 0.09 5.20 -24.65
N ALA A 415 -0.20 4.62 -25.82
CA ALA A 415 -1.57 4.34 -26.25
C ALA A 415 -2.18 3.15 -25.51
N SER A 416 -1.35 2.28 -24.93
CA SER A 416 -1.78 1.10 -24.18
C SER A 416 -2.44 1.46 -22.85
N ASP A 417 -3.53 0.74 -22.51
CA ASP A 417 -4.14 0.78 -21.17
C ASP A 417 -3.47 -0.19 -20.21
N THR A 418 -2.83 -1.22 -20.77
CA THR A 418 -2.19 -2.30 -20.03
C THR A 418 -0.70 -2.26 -20.27
N GLN A 419 0.07 -2.13 -19.22
CA GLN A 419 1.52 -2.27 -19.29
C GLN A 419 1.85 -3.75 -19.54
N GLU A 420 2.56 -4.05 -20.63
CA GLU A 420 2.89 -5.42 -21.02
C GLU A 420 4.22 -5.91 -20.46
N ARG A 421 5.15 -5.01 -20.14
CA ARG A 421 6.45 -5.30 -19.52
C ARG A 421 6.80 -4.25 -18.48
N SER A 422 7.62 -4.59 -17.50
CA SER A 422 8.21 -3.59 -16.61
C SER A 422 9.04 -2.61 -17.44
N ARG A 423 9.11 -1.36 -17.03
CA ARG A 423 9.83 -0.32 -17.78
C ARG A 423 11.32 -0.62 -17.88
N LEU A 424 11.90 -1.24 -16.84
CA LEU A 424 13.29 -1.67 -16.84
C LEU A 424 13.55 -2.75 -17.91
N VAL A 425 12.78 -3.83 -17.88
CA VAL A 425 12.93 -4.94 -18.84
C VAL A 425 12.61 -4.46 -20.25
N ASN A 426 11.60 -3.60 -20.42
CA ASN A 426 11.31 -2.99 -21.71
C ASN A 426 12.49 -2.16 -22.24
N SER A 427 13.15 -1.37 -21.39
CA SER A 427 14.32 -0.59 -21.77
C SER A 427 15.49 -1.48 -22.23
N ILE A 428 15.75 -2.59 -21.52
CA ILE A 428 16.77 -3.56 -21.90
C ILE A 428 16.39 -4.26 -23.23
N ALA A 429 15.14 -4.73 -23.33
CA ALA A 429 14.66 -5.42 -24.52
C ALA A 429 14.65 -4.50 -25.76
N ALA A 430 14.28 -3.25 -25.58
CA ALA A 430 14.35 -2.22 -26.61
C ALA A 430 15.78 -1.99 -27.06
N GLN A 431 16.72 -1.75 -26.14
CA GLN A 431 18.11 -1.47 -26.47
C GLN A 431 18.81 -2.67 -27.15
N GLU A 432 18.64 -3.88 -26.60
CA GLU A 432 19.40 -5.04 -27.07
C GLU A 432 18.80 -5.72 -28.31
N PHE A 433 17.45 -5.77 -28.38
CA PHE A 433 16.78 -6.60 -29.37
C PHE A 433 15.81 -5.84 -30.28
N GLY A 434 15.63 -4.53 -30.08
CA GLY A 434 14.61 -3.75 -30.79
C GLY A 434 13.17 -4.12 -30.41
N SER A 435 12.99 -4.81 -29.29
CA SER A 435 11.68 -5.24 -28.78
C SER A 435 11.15 -4.24 -27.77
N ASP A 436 10.47 -3.22 -28.27
CA ASP A 436 9.83 -2.16 -27.46
C ASP A 436 8.33 -2.41 -27.35
N ALA A 437 7.87 -2.75 -26.14
CA ALA A 437 6.46 -2.99 -25.82
C ALA A 437 5.78 -1.68 -25.34
N THR A 438 5.99 -0.58 -26.05
CA THR A 438 5.28 0.70 -25.88
C THR A 438 4.87 1.26 -27.24
N ASP A 439 3.74 1.99 -27.30
CA ASP A 439 3.33 2.74 -28.49
C ASP A 439 3.18 4.23 -28.12
N PRO A 440 4.34 4.93 -28.00
CA PRO A 440 4.34 6.30 -27.56
C PRO A 440 3.84 7.27 -28.63
N TYR A 441 3.10 8.25 -28.20
CA TYR A 441 2.78 9.46 -28.98
C TYR A 441 3.11 10.71 -28.15
N GLY A 442 3.46 11.80 -28.83
CA GLY A 442 3.84 13.03 -28.16
C GLY A 442 2.62 13.79 -27.65
N VAL A 443 2.69 14.27 -26.41
CA VAL A 443 1.66 15.10 -25.79
C VAL A 443 2.29 16.36 -25.24
N GLN A 444 1.70 17.51 -25.58
CA GLN A 444 2.03 18.79 -24.98
C GLN A 444 0.74 19.47 -24.52
N GLY A 445 0.67 19.86 -23.29
CA GLY A 445 -0.55 20.45 -22.74
C GLY A 445 -0.48 20.73 -21.26
N GLY A 446 -1.63 21.09 -20.71
CA GLY A 446 -1.79 21.33 -19.30
C GLY A 446 -3.24 21.24 -18.88
N GLY A 447 -3.46 21.23 -17.59
CA GLY A 447 -4.79 21.03 -17.05
C GLY A 447 -4.87 21.22 -15.55
N VAL A 448 -6.08 20.99 -15.07
CA VAL A 448 -6.40 21.03 -13.64
C VAL A 448 -6.91 19.64 -13.23
N GLY A 449 -6.66 19.27 -11.99
CA GLY A 449 -7.13 18.01 -11.43
C GLY A 449 -7.69 18.22 -10.02
N LEU A 450 -8.66 17.36 -9.69
CA LEU A 450 -9.25 17.25 -8.36
C LEU A 450 -9.11 15.82 -7.89
N ASP A 451 -8.64 15.64 -6.68
CA ASP A 451 -8.51 14.33 -6.03
C ASP A 451 -9.44 14.26 -4.84
N ALA A 452 -10.17 13.15 -4.70
CA ALA A 452 -10.99 12.85 -3.54
C ALA A 452 -10.58 11.49 -2.95
N ARG A 453 -10.45 11.43 -1.62
CA ARG A 453 -10.01 10.23 -0.90
C ARG A 453 -11.01 9.87 0.19
N GLY A 454 -11.18 8.58 0.44
CA GLY A 454 -12.00 8.09 1.56
C GLY A 454 -13.43 7.70 1.22
N LEU A 455 -13.86 7.77 -0.03
CA LEU A 455 -15.14 7.21 -0.47
C LEU A 455 -15.01 5.68 -0.56
N ALA A 456 -15.41 4.96 0.47
CA ALA A 456 -15.28 3.49 0.58
C ALA A 456 -13.85 2.97 0.33
N GLY A 457 -12.82 3.77 0.67
CA GLY A 457 -11.41 3.44 0.44
C GLY A 457 -10.93 3.69 -0.99
N PHE A 458 -11.76 4.24 -1.88
CA PHE A 458 -11.35 4.65 -3.21
C PHE A 458 -10.67 6.02 -3.20
N ARG A 459 -9.72 6.15 -4.11
CA ARG A 459 -9.18 7.42 -4.55
C ARG A 459 -9.80 7.75 -5.91
N LEU A 460 -10.52 8.85 -5.96
CA LEU A 460 -11.09 9.38 -7.20
C LEU A 460 -10.25 10.55 -7.67
N ARG A 461 -9.98 10.60 -8.96
CA ARG A 461 -9.24 11.66 -9.62
C ARG A 461 -10.03 12.14 -10.83
N LEU A 462 -10.35 13.42 -10.87
CA LEU A 462 -10.96 14.07 -12.00
C LEU A 462 -9.97 15.07 -12.60
N ASP A 463 -9.64 14.90 -13.88
CA ASP A 463 -8.75 15.78 -14.63
C ASP A 463 -9.48 16.43 -15.79
N ALA A 464 -9.17 17.70 -16.03
CA ALA A 464 -9.55 18.44 -17.23
C ALA A 464 -8.28 19.01 -17.86
N SER A 465 -8.02 18.72 -19.13
CA SER A 465 -6.79 19.13 -19.82
C SER A 465 -7.03 19.57 -21.25
N LEU A 466 -6.18 20.50 -21.70
CA LEU A 466 -6.02 20.88 -23.09
C LEU A 466 -4.69 20.33 -23.59
N GLU A 467 -4.75 19.51 -24.64
CA GLU A 467 -3.60 18.77 -25.16
C GLU A 467 -3.42 18.98 -26.66
N ARG A 468 -2.18 19.08 -27.11
CA ARG A 468 -1.78 18.86 -28.48
C ARG A 468 -1.06 17.55 -28.58
N GLN A 469 -1.55 16.68 -29.45
CA GLN A 469 -0.99 15.34 -29.67
C GLN A 469 -0.34 15.27 -31.03
N ARG A 470 0.75 14.47 -31.15
CA ARG A 470 1.49 14.31 -32.40
C ARG A 470 2.04 12.88 -32.51
N PRO A 471 2.20 12.35 -33.75
CA PRO A 471 2.91 11.13 -33.98
C PRO A 471 4.39 11.29 -33.62
N LEU A 472 5.04 10.17 -33.32
CA LEU A 472 6.48 10.09 -33.12
C LEU A 472 7.09 9.21 -34.20
N ALA A 473 8.33 9.48 -34.57
CA ALA A 473 9.11 8.64 -35.45
C ALA A 473 10.08 7.76 -34.64
N VAL A 474 10.44 6.60 -35.16
CA VAL A 474 11.54 5.81 -34.66
C VAL A 474 12.84 6.60 -34.88
N ARG A 475 13.57 6.88 -33.80
CA ARG A 475 14.84 7.62 -33.82
C ARG A 475 16.01 6.79 -33.33
N ALA A 476 15.72 5.80 -32.49
CA ALA A 476 16.72 4.93 -31.90
C ALA A 476 17.12 3.80 -32.85
N THR A 477 18.32 3.26 -32.60
CA THR A 477 18.82 2.06 -33.27
C THR A 477 19.16 1.02 -32.20
N PRO A 478 18.58 -0.18 -32.23
CA PRO A 478 18.90 -1.21 -31.26
C PRO A 478 20.26 -1.85 -31.56
N ALA A 479 20.85 -2.49 -30.55
CA ALA A 479 22.10 -3.24 -30.73
C ALA A 479 21.93 -4.42 -31.70
N ARG A 480 20.74 -5.05 -31.66
CA ARG A 480 20.39 -6.18 -32.57
C ARG A 480 18.94 -6.04 -33.01
N GLY A 481 18.62 -6.58 -34.17
CA GLY A 481 17.24 -6.53 -34.69
C GLY A 481 16.87 -5.17 -35.28
N ARG A 482 15.57 -4.89 -35.29
CA ARG A 482 15.00 -3.63 -35.79
C ARG A 482 13.77 -3.29 -34.99
N TYR A 483 13.55 -2.02 -34.75
CA TYR A 483 12.28 -1.57 -34.19
C TYR A 483 11.14 -1.66 -35.20
N THR A 484 9.95 -2.01 -34.71
CA THR A 484 8.69 -1.82 -35.43
C THR A 484 8.37 -0.32 -35.53
N ALA A 485 7.56 0.08 -36.50
CA ALA A 485 7.09 1.45 -36.62
C ALA A 485 6.34 1.89 -35.34
N THR A 486 6.39 3.17 -35.04
CA THR A 486 5.56 3.76 -33.97
C THR A 486 4.09 3.80 -34.40
N LEU A 487 3.20 3.88 -33.43
CA LEU A 487 1.75 4.05 -33.68
C LEU A 487 1.52 5.24 -34.64
N PRO A 488 0.71 5.08 -35.69
CA PRO A 488 0.33 6.18 -36.60
C PRO A 488 -0.69 7.12 -35.92
N ALA A 489 -0.23 7.78 -34.85
CA ALA A 489 -1.05 8.70 -34.10
C ALA A 489 -1.44 9.93 -34.96
N THR A 490 -2.70 10.32 -34.92
CA THR A 490 -3.19 11.49 -35.63
C THR A 490 -2.76 12.78 -34.92
N PRO A 491 -2.17 13.77 -35.62
CA PRO A 491 -1.94 15.09 -35.07
C PRO A 491 -3.28 15.75 -34.70
N LEU A 492 -3.49 16.11 -33.44
CA LEU A 492 -4.76 16.68 -33.02
C LEU A 492 -4.64 17.56 -31.77
N ARG A 493 -5.67 18.36 -31.52
CA ARG A 493 -5.93 19.06 -30.27
C ARG A 493 -7.07 18.34 -29.55
N ALA A 494 -6.92 18.16 -28.26
CA ALA A 494 -7.91 17.53 -27.41
C ALA A 494 -8.28 18.39 -26.21
N LEU A 495 -9.56 18.60 -25.99
CA LEU A 495 -10.10 18.95 -24.67
C LEU A 495 -10.54 17.65 -24.03
N ARG A 496 -9.90 17.27 -22.93
CA ARG A 496 -10.07 15.97 -22.29
C ARG A 496 -10.56 16.10 -20.86
N PHE A 497 -11.55 15.30 -20.51
CA PHE A 497 -12.00 15.05 -19.15
C PHE A 497 -11.75 13.60 -18.84
N ALA A 498 -11.09 13.30 -17.72
CA ALA A 498 -10.80 11.93 -17.28
C ALA A 498 -11.20 11.78 -15.81
N LEU A 499 -11.95 10.74 -15.52
CA LEU A 499 -12.28 10.31 -14.16
C LEU A 499 -11.63 8.95 -13.93
N ALA A 500 -10.62 8.91 -13.07
CA ALA A 500 -10.00 7.68 -12.63
C ALA A 500 -10.44 7.33 -11.21
N ALA A 501 -10.68 6.05 -11.00
CA ALA A 501 -11.01 5.48 -9.70
C ALA A 501 -10.06 4.32 -9.43
N ASP A 502 -9.29 4.39 -8.38
CA ASP A 502 -8.44 3.30 -7.92
C ASP A 502 -8.61 3.06 -6.42
N ARG A 503 -8.45 1.83 -6.03
CA ARG A 503 -8.43 1.46 -4.61
C ARG A 503 -7.02 1.01 -4.23
N PRO A 504 -6.26 1.85 -3.49
CA PRO A 504 -4.87 1.56 -3.15
C PRO A 504 -4.68 0.31 -2.28
N THR A 505 -5.70 -0.06 -1.51
CA THR A 505 -5.69 -1.25 -0.66
C THR A 505 -6.64 -2.30 -1.22
N SER A 506 -6.23 -3.57 -1.22
CA SER A 506 -7.13 -4.66 -1.59
C SER A 506 -8.34 -4.71 -0.64
N LEU A 507 -9.51 -5.03 -1.19
CA LEU A 507 -10.69 -5.36 -0.41
C LEU A 507 -10.59 -6.84 -0.05
N SER A 508 -10.50 -7.16 1.23
CA SER A 508 -10.53 -8.55 1.69
C SER A 508 -11.92 -8.91 2.17
N PHE A 509 -12.51 -9.93 1.57
CA PHE A 509 -13.81 -10.47 1.95
C PHE A 509 -13.78 -12.00 1.90
N LEU A 510 -14.09 -12.66 3.02
CA LEU A 510 -14.07 -14.12 3.14
C LEU A 510 -12.79 -14.78 2.61
N GLY A 511 -11.62 -14.22 2.93
CA GLY A 511 -10.33 -14.73 2.46
C GLY A 511 -10.03 -14.46 0.98
N THR A 512 -10.88 -13.70 0.30
CA THR A 512 -10.70 -13.26 -1.10
C THR A 512 -10.20 -11.83 -1.12
N GLU A 513 -9.13 -11.57 -1.84
CA GLU A 513 -8.57 -10.23 -2.05
C GLU A 513 -9.03 -9.69 -3.41
N LEU A 514 -9.59 -8.48 -3.42
CA LEU A 514 -10.04 -7.81 -4.64
C LEU A 514 -9.24 -6.52 -4.83
N ARG A 515 -8.68 -6.34 -6.02
CA ARG A 515 -8.06 -5.08 -6.47
C ARG A 515 -8.79 -4.61 -7.71
N MET A 516 -9.15 -3.32 -7.75
CA MET A 516 -9.88 -2.76 -8.86
C MET A 516 -9.41 -1.35 -9.19
N ASN A 517 -9.37 -1.06 -10.47
CA ASN A 517 -9.17 0.29 -10.99
C ASN A 517 -10.04 0.52 -12.23
N GLY A 518 -10.27 1.77 -12.58
CA GLY A 518 -11.01 2.12 -13.77
C GLY A 518 -10.78 3.57 -14.15
N GLU A 519 -10.92 3.85 -15.44
CA GLU A 519 -10.85 5.19 -16.01
C GLU A 519 -11.98 5.40 -17.00
N LEU A 520 -12.64 6.53 -16.86
CA LEU A 520 -13.60 7.06 -17.85
C LEU A 520 -12.99 8.32 -18.45
N ARG A 521 -12.95 8.41 -19.76
CA ARG A 521 -12.37 9.52 -20.50
C ARG A 521 -13.36 10.05 -21.52
N LEU A 522 -13.59 11.35 -21.53
CA LEU A 522 -14.36 12.04 -22.55
C LEU A 522 -13.46 13.07 -23.21
N SER A 523 -13.27 12.97 -24.51
CA SER A 523 -12.37 13.83 -25.26
C SER A 523 -13.13 14.49 -26.43
N ARG A 524 -13.00 15.81 -26.55
CA ARG A 524 -13.39 16.54 -27.75
C ARG A 524 -12.14 16.78 -28.58
N LEU A 525 -12.09 16.19 -29.77
CA LEU A 525 -10.92 16.15 -30.64
C LEU A 525 -11.14 17.03 -31.86
N SER A 526 -10.09 17.74 -32.30
CA SER A 526 -10.05 18.50 -33.55
C SER A 526 -8.67 18.36 -34.17
N THR A 527 -8.59 18.35 -35.49
CA THR A 527 -7.33 18.39 -36.22
C THR A 527 -7.37 19.45 -37.31
N ASP A 528 -6.22 20.07 -37.56
CA ASP A 528 -6.00 20.96 -38.67
C ASP A 528 -5.39 20.21 -39.87
N ASP A 529 -5.17 18.88 -39.76
CA ASP A 529 -4.55 18.06 -40.79
C ASP A 529 -5.60 17.63 -41.84
N ALA A 530 -5.44 18.13 -43.06
CA ALA A 530 -6.33 17.81 -44.18
C ALA A 530 -6.32 16.33 -44.60
N ALA A 531 -5.25 15.59 -44.28
CA ALA A 531 -5.13 14.16 -44.53
C ALA A 531 -6.05 13.34 -43.62
N PHE A 532 -6.49 13.92 -42.51
CA PHE A 532 -7.39 13.27 -41.55
C PHE A 532 -8.60 14.19 -41.31
N PRO A 533 -9.66 14.10 -42.10
CA PRO A 533 -10.83 14.97 -42.02
C PRO A 533 -11.62 14.70 -40.73
N LEU A 534 -11.09 15.12 -39.61
CA LEU A 534 -11.75 15.17 -38.33
C LEU A 534 -12.41 16.54 -38.19
N ALA A 535 -13.59 16.70 -38.74
CA ALA A 535 -14.52 17.64 -38.16
C ALA A 535 -14.66 17.26 -36.69
N VAL A 536 -14.77 18.22 -35.78
CA VAL A 536 -14.81 18.01 -34.33
C VAL A 536 -15.49 16.70 -33.93
N SER A 537 -14.72 15.75 -33.40
CA SER A 537 -15.22 14.46 -32.94
C SER A 537 -15.24 14.42 -31.42
N THR A 538 -16.26 13.81 -30.85
CA THR A 538 -16.32 13.51 -29.41
C THR A 538 -16.11 12.02 -29.22
N VAL A 539 -15.08 11.65 -28.45
CA VAL A 539 -14.72 10.25 -28.15
C VAL A 539 -14.90 10.02 -26.66
N GLY A 540 -15.72 9.04 -26.32
CA GLY A 540 -15.86 8.52 -24.97
C GLY A 540 -15.13 7.18 -24.86
N ARG A 541 -14.32 7.01 -23.82
CA ARG A 541 -13.54 5.80 -23.59
C ARG A 541 -13.68 5.37 -22.14
N ALA A 542 -13.88 4.07 -21.93
CA ALA A 542 -13.88 3.47 -20.60
C ALA A 542 -12.96 2.26 -20.59
N PHE A 543 -12.18 2.12 -19.55
CA PHE A 543 -11.37 0.95 -19.27
C PHE A 543 -11.41 0.63 -17.78
N ALA A 544 -11.51 -0.66 -17.44
CA ALA A 544 -11.47 -1.10 -16.05
C ALA A 544 -10.71 -2.42 -15.93
N SER A 545 -10.08 -2.63 -14.77
CA SER A 545 -9.50 -3.91 -14.42
C SER A 545 -9.89 -4.35 -13.01
N LEU A 546 -10.01 -5.67 -12.85
CA LEU A 546 -10.33 -6.34 -11.61
C LEU A 546 -9.40 -7.54 -11.43
N THR A 547 -8.74 -7.61 -10.28
CA THR A 547 -7.97 -8.78 -9.87
C THR A 547 -8.60 -9.37 -8.63
N ILE A 548 -8.88 -10.66 -8.66
CA ILE A 548 -9.42 -11.44 -7.53
C ILE A 548 -8.42 -12.51 -7.18
N GLU A 549 -7.97 -12.55 -5.94
CA GLU A 549 -7.04 -13.58 -5.46
C GLU A 549 -7.64 -14.30 -4.25
N ARG A 550 -7.59 -15.63 -4.26
CA ARG A 550 -8.08 -16.47 -3.16
C ARG A 550 -7.12 -17.63 -2.90
N PRO A 551 -6.85 -18.00 -1.63
CA PRO A 551 -6.20 -19.26 -1.30
C PRO A 551 -6.99 -20.44 -1.88
N PHE A 552 -6.32 -21.34 -2.57
CA PHE A 552 -6.92 -22.54 -3.15
C PHE A 552 -5.92 -23.70 -3.11
N ALA A 553 -6.30 -24.80 -2.52
CA ALA A 553 -5.44 -25.97 -2.27
C ALA A 553 -4.11 -25.55 -1.62
N SER A 554 -2.98 -26.01 -2.13
CA SER A 554 -1.63 -25.64 -1.67
C SER A 554 -1.12 -24.29 -2.15
N GLY A 555 -1.94 -23.53 -2.88
CA GLY A 555 -1.53 -22.29 -3.54
C GLY A 555 -2.59 -21.20 -3.51
N ARG A 556 -2.58 -20.35 -4.53
CA ARG A 556 -3.52 -19.23 -4.73
C ARG A 556 -4.10 -19.27 -6.14
N LEU A 557 -5.39 -19.10 -6.24
CA LEU A 557 -6.07 -18.87 -7.49
C LEU A 557 -6.19 -17.36 -7.71
N ALA A 558 -5.69 -16.88 -8.84
CA ALA A 558 -5.78 -15.50 -9.26
C ALA A 558 -6.64 -15.39 -10.52
N LEU A 559 -7.61 -14.51 -10.50
CA LEU A 559 -8.46 -14.16 -11.62
C LEU A 559 -8.18 -12.71 -11.98
N PHE A 560 -7.81 -12.45 -13.23
CA PHE A 560 -7.61 -11.11 -13.74
C PHE A 560 -8.61 -10.86 -14.87
N THR A 561 -9.32 -9.75 -14.79
CA THR A 561 -10.23 -9.26 -15.84
C THR A 561 -9.83 -7.83 -16.18
N GLY A 562 -9.61 -7.53 -17.45
CA GLY A 562 -9.34 -6.17 -17.91
C GLY A 562 -10.05 -5.91 -19.23
N GLY A 563 -10.61 -4.72 -19.41
CA GLY A 563 -11.28 -4.44 -20.67
C GLY A 563 -11.96 -3.08 -20.71
N GLY A 564 -12.45 -2.74 -21.86
CA GLY A 564 -13.06 -1.44 -22.09
C GLY A 564 -13.82 -1.32 -23.39
N PHE A 565 -14.28 -0.12 -23.62
CA PHE A 565 -14.93 0.25 -24.88
C PHE A 565 -14.66 1.70 -25.25
N VAL A 566 -14.74 1.98 -26.54
CA VAL A 566 -14.61 3.31 -27.13
C VAL A 566 -15.85 3.59 -27.98
N GLY A 567 -16.50 4.70 -27.73
CA GLY A 567 -17.63 5.19 -28.51
C GLY A 567 -17.34 6.61 -29.03
N ALA A 568 -17.72 6.90 -30.26
CA ALA A 568 -17.49 8.19 -30.86
C ALA A 568 -18.63 8.59 -31.80
N ASN A 569 -18.78 9.88 -32.06
CA ASN A 569 -19.66 10.42 -33.06
C ASN A 569 -19.00 10.64 -34.44
N GLY A 570 -17.78 10.14 -34.62
CA GLY A 570 -16.96 10.25 -35.81
C GLY A 570 -15.80 9.25 -35.83
N PRO A 571 -14.82 9.40 -36.73
CA PRO A 571 -13.64 8.57 -36.76
C PRO A 571 -12.88 8.61 -35.43
N VAL A 572 -12.37 7.48 -35.00
CA VAL A 572 -11.56 7.34 -33.77
C VAL A 572 -10.09 7.27 -34.17
N PRO A 573 -9.26 8.20 -33.72
CA PRO A 573 -7.82 8.18 -34.01
C PRO A 573 -7.15 6.99 -33.31
N ALA A 574 -6.04 6.49 -33.88
CA ALA A 574 -5.36 5.29 -33.42
C ALA A 574 -4.98 5.34 -31.93
N GLN A 575 -4.57 6.50 -31.42
CA GLN A 575 -4.20 6.68 -30.01
C GLN A 575 -5.37 6.62 -29.01
N GLU A 576 -6.61 6.50 -29.47
CA GLU A 576 -7.78 6.34 -28.59
C GLU A 576 -8.38 4.91 -28.65
N TRP A 577 -7.78 3.99 -29.40
CA TRP A 577 -8.22 2.60 -29.46
C TRP A 577 -7.78 1.81 -28.24
N LEU A 578 -8.38 0.62 -28.08
CA LEU A 578 -7.95 -0.39 -27.13
C LEU A 578 -7.02 -1.37 -27.85
N TYR A 579 -5.87 -1.65 -27.23
CA TYR A 579 -4.88 -2.57 -27.75
C TYR A 579 -4.70 -3.76 -26.82
N PHE A 580 -4.59 -4.96 -27.41
CA PHE A 580 -4.32 -6.20 -26.73
C PHE A 580 -3.23 -6.96 -27.50
N GLY A 581 -2.45 -7.78 -26.80
CA GLY A 581 -1.31 -8.51 -27.33
C GLY A 581 -0.10 -8.29 -26.42
N GLY A 582 0.68 -9.33 -26.23
CA GLY A 582 1.75 -9.34 -25.26
C GLY A 582 1.44 -10.13 -24.00
N PRO A 583 2.41 -10.27 -23.08
CA PRO A 583 2.33 -11.24 -21.98
C PRO A 583 1.24 -10.98 -20.93
N VAL A 584 0.65 -9.79 -20.91
CA VAL A 584 -0.39 -9.45 -19.94
C VAL A 584 -1.78 -9.50 -20.53
N SER A 585 -2.01 -8.82 -21.65
CA SER A 585 -3.35 -8.68 -22.20
C SER A 585 -3.75 -9.82 -23.16
N ALA A 586 -2.79 -10.43 -23.89
CA ALA A 586 -3.04 -11.59 -24.75
C ALA A 586 -1.74 -12.39 -24.98
N PRO A 587 -1.30 -13.21 -24.02
CA PRO A 587 -0.09 -14.03 -24.17
C PRO A 587 -0.25 -15.03 -25.34
N GLY A 588 0.84 -15.25 -26.08
CA GLY A 588 0.81 -16.06 -27.31
C GLY A 588 0.45 -15.26 -28.56
N TYR A 589 0.17 -13.95 -28.42
CA TYR A 589 -0.04 -13.01 -29.52
C TYR A 589 0.98 -11.87 -29.42
N GLU A 590 1.39 -11.32 -30.55
CA GLU A 590 2.38 -10.25 -30.59
C GLU A 590 1.89 -8.98 -29.88
N TYR A 591 2.83 -8.13 -29.52
CA TYR A 591 2.52 -6.85 -28.89
C TYR A 591 1.59 -6.02 -29.80
N HIS A 592 0.42 -5.61 -29.27
CA HIS A 592 -0.61 -4.85 -29.95
C HIS A 592 -1.12 -5.48 -31.28
N GLU A 593 -1.02 -6.80 -31.41
CA GLU A 593 -1.58 -7.53 -32.58
C GLU A 593 -3.09 -7.29 -32.73
N LEU A 594 -3.79 -7.04 -31.65
CA LEU A 594 -5.22 -6.83 -31.60
C LEU A 594 -5.56 -5.38 -31.24
N ALA A 595 -6.15 -4.65 -32.18
CA ALA A 595 -6.66 -3.30 -31.97
C ALA A 595 -8.19 -3.30 -32.06
N SER A 596 -8.89 -2.67 -31.12
CA SER A 596 -10.34 -2.77 -31.03
C SER A 596 -10.98 -1.53 -30.42
N LEU A 597 -12.25 -1.30 -30.75
CA LEU A 597 -13.09 -0.32 -30.06
C LEU A 597 -13.86 -0.91 -28.87
N ALA A 598 -13.85 -2.23 -28.72
CA ALA A 598 -14.37 -2.90 -27.53
C ALA A 598 -13.67 -4.25 -27.35
N GLY A 599 -13.18 -4.51 -26.16
CA GLY A 599 -12.52 -5.77 -25.87
C GLY A 599 -12.39 -6.03 -24.38
N VAL A 600 -12.21 -7.30 -24.06
CA VAL A 600 -12.01 -7.77 -22.68
C VAL A 600 -11.05 -8.94 -22.66
N THR A 601 -10.18 -8.96 -21.71
CA THR A 601 -9.29 -10.09 -21.42
C THR A 601 -9.61 -10.68 -20.05
N GLN A 602 -9.62 -12.00 -19.99
CA GLN A 602 -9.90 -12.77 -18.79
C GLN A 602 -8.82 -13.83 -18.61
N ARG A 603 -8.08 -13.78 -17.49
CA ARG A 603 -7.03 -14.75 -17.14
C ARG A 603 -7.37 -15.43 -15.83
N ILE A 604 -7.20 -16.74 -15.80
CA ILE A 604 -7.19 -17.56 -14.60
C ILE A 604 -5.81 -18.17 -14.44
N GLU A 605 -5.23 -18.04 -13.27
CA GLU A 605 -3.87 -18.48 -12.96
C GLU A 605 -3.85 -19.14 -11.57
N TRP A 606 -3.27 -20.34 -11.51
CA TRP A 606 -3.08 -21.03 -10.23
C TRP A 606 -1.60 -21.00 -9.83
N ARG A 607 -1.29 -20.25 -8.79
CA ARG A 607 0.06 -20.10 -8.23
C ARG A 607 0.27 -21.09 -7.13
N THR A 608 1.19 -22.04 -7.30
CA THR A 608 1.49 -23.08 -6.29
C THR A 608 2.99 -23.17 -6.06
N PRO A 609 3.44 -23.27 -4.79
CA PRO A 609 4.85 -23.42 -4.49
C PRO A 609 5.35 -24.82 -4.91
N ILE A 610 6.55 -24.86 -5.46
CA ILE A 610 7.28 -26.08 -5.79
C ILE A 610 8.67 -26.06 -5.13
N PRO A 611 9.27 -27.21 -4.81
CA PRO A 611 10.65 -27.30 -4.34
C PRO A 611 11.62 -26.72 -5.38
N ALA A 612 12.59 -25.95 -4.93
CA ALA A 612 13.67 -25.38 -5.73
C ALA A 612 14.99 -25.42 -4.96
N PRO A 613 16.14 -25.32 -5.61
CA PRO A 613 17.43 -25.23 -4.92
C PRO A 613 17.48 -24.00 -4.03
N SER A 614 17.93 -24.14 -2.78
CA SER A 614 18.24 -23.00 -1.93
C SER A 614 19.63 -22.46 -2.26
N ILE A 615 19.76 -21.14 -2.43
CA ILE A 615 21.01 -20.48 -2.79
C ILE A 615 21.43 -19.57 -1.64
N SER A 616 22.67 -19.69 -1.18
CA SER A 616 23.22 -18.77 -0.18
C SER A 616 23.70 -17.49 -0.85
N LEU A 617 23.22 -16.35 -0.34
CA LEU A 617 23.66 -15.01 -0.76
C LEU A 617 24.66 -14.39 0.21
N GLY A 618 25.35 -15.22 0.99
CA GLY A 618 26.32 -14.75 1.98
C GLY A 618 25.67 -13.90 3.06
N ARG A 619 26.15 -12.65 3.26
CA ARG A 619 25.61 -11.70 4.24
C ARG A 619 24.16 -11.30 4.00
N PHE A 620 23.66 -11.46 2.78
CA PHE A 620 22.28 -11.14 2.41
C PHE A 620 21.29 -12.28 2.70
N GLY A 621 21.74 -13.35 3.33
CA GLY A 621 20.88 -14.47 3.72
C GLY A 621 20.87 -15.62 2.71
N ARG A 622 19.78 -16.38 2.69
CA ARG A 622 19.61 -17.55 1.83
C ARG A 622 18.29 -17.46 1.08
N ILE A 623 18.33 -17.71 -0.23
CA ILE A 623 17.11 -17.89 -1.03
C ILE A 623 16.43 -19.19 -0.57
N PRO A 624 15.12 -19.17 -0.22
CA PRO A 624 14.42 -20.39 0.19
C PRO A 624 14.44 -21.42 -0.93
N GLY A 625 14.44 -22.68 -0.55
CA GLY A 625 14.36 -23.81 -1.47
C GLY A 625 12.98 -24.00 -2.11
N GLN A 626 12.35 -22.91 -2.51
CA GLN A 626 11.01 -22.87 -3.11
C GLN A 626 10.96 -21.86 -4.26
N ALA A 627 10.20 -22.21 -5.30
CA ALA A 627 9.78 -21.33 -6.37
C ALA A 627 8.28 -21.47 -6.57
N THR A 628 7.63 -20.54 -7.22
CA THR A 628 6.21 -20.64 -7.56
C THR A 628 6.06 -21.03 -9.03
N ILE A 629 5.29 -22.08 -9.30
CA ILE A 629 4.81 -22.39 -10.65
C ILE A 629 3.37 -21.88 -10.78
N ALA A 630 3.06 -21.30 -11.95
CA ALA A 630 1.78 -20.66 -12.19
C ALA A 630 1.24 -21.03 -13.59
N PRO A 631 0.60 -22.21 -13.77
CA PRO A 631 -0.15 -22.50 -14.98
C PRO A 631 -1.33 -21.54 -15.10
N PHE A 632 -1.64 -21.15 -16.34
CA PHE A 632 -2.74 -20.25 -16.62
C PHE A 632 -3.43 -20.53 -17.94
N ALA A 633 -4.68 -20.10 -18.01
CA ALA A 633 -5.46 -19.97 -19.24
C ALA A 633 -5.98 -18.53 -19.34
N GLN A 634 -5.98 -18.00 -20.54
CA GLN A 634 -6.46 -16.64 -20.81
C GLN A 634 -7.30 -16.63 -22.10
N ALA A 635 -8.31 -15.79 -22.12
CA ALA A 635 -9.10 -15.54 -23.31
C ALA A 635 -9.27 -14.03 -23.48
N THR A 636 -8.94 -13.52 -24.67
CA THR A 636 -9.08 -12.11 -25.00
C THR A 636 -10.10 -11.98 -26.12
N PHE A 637 -11.18 -11.26 -25.85
CA PHE A 637 -12.16 -10.91 -26.87
C PHE A 637 -11.81 -9.54 -27.45
N ALA A 638 -11.73 -9.44 -28.77
CA ALA A 638 -11.55 -8.17 -29.48
C ALA A 638 -12.59 -8.08 -30.60
N ARG A 639 -13.27 -6.94 -30.66
CA ARG A 639 -14.18 -6.62 -31.75
C ARG A 639 -13.34 -6.25 -32.99
N ARG A 640 -13.86 -6.49 -34.19
CA ARG A 640 -13.18 -6.17 -35.45
C ARG A 640 -12.67 -4.72 -35.44
N ALA A 641 -11.41 -4.51 -35.82
CA ALA A 641 -10.86 -3.19 -36.06
C ALA A 641 -11.48 -2.57 -37.31
N ALA A 642 -11.80 -1.28 -37.22
CA ALA A 642 -12.37 -0.54 -38.38
C ALA A 642 -11.31 0.17 -39.22
N ALA A 643 -10.01 0.17 -38.81
CA ALA A 643 -8.92 0.89 -39.46
C ALA A 643 -7.85 0.00 -40.06
N ALA A 644 -7.26 0.49 -41.13
CA ALA A 644 -6.59 -0.25 -42.17
C ALA A 644 -5.27 -0.95 -41.79
N ASP A 645 -4.57 -0.56 -40.72
CA ASP A 645 -3.21 -1.00 -40.47
C ASP A 645 -3.09 -2.21 -39.54
N ILE A 646 -4.16 -2.56 -38.80
CA ILE A 646 -4.22 -3.73 -37.96
C ILE A 646 -5.50 -4.50 -38.31
N ALA A 647 -5.38 -5.45 -39.20
CA ALA A 647 -6.50 -6.28 -39.63
C ALA A 647 -6.52 -7.59 -38.83
N HIS A 648 -7.46 -7.75 -37.93
CA HIS A 648 -7.74 -9.02 -37.29
C HIS A 648 -9.26 -9.32 -37.32
N PRO A 649 -9.66 -10.60 -37.45
CA PRO A 649 -11.08 -10.94 -37.36
C PRO A 649 -11.58 -10.76 -35.92
N ALA A 650 -12.84 -10.34 -35.79
CA ALA A 650 -13.49 -10.30 -34.48
C ALA A 650 -13.56 -11.70 -33.86
N GLY A 651 -13.49 -11.77 -32.54
CA GLY A 651 -13.69 -13.02 -31.82
C GLY A 651 -12.82 -13.16 -30.58
N VAL A 652 -12.78 -14.39 -30.08
CA VAL A 652 -12.00 -14.76 -28.90
C VAL A 652 -10.63 -15.26 -29.35
N TYR A 653 -9.60 -14.81 -28.63
CA TYR A 653 -8.20 -15.15 -28.80
C TYR A 653 -7.73 -15.89 -27.54
N PRO A 654 -7.93 -17.22 -27.46
CA PRO A 654 -7.56 -17.99 -26.30
C PRO A 654 -6.07 -18.31 -26.30
N SER A 655 -5.50 -18.43 -25.10
CA SER A 655 -4.12 -18.85 -24.89
C SER A 655 -3.99 -19.67 -23.61
N VAL A 656 -2.94 -20.47 -23.55
CA VAL A 656 -2.54 -21.24 -22.38
C VAL A 656 -1.06 -21.06 -22.15
N GLY A 657 -0.64 -21.16 -20.93
CA GLY A 657 0.78 -21.00 -20.61
C GLY A 657 1.11 -21.40 -19.19
N VAL A 658 2.39 -21.27 -18.89
CA VAL A 658 2.93 -21.50 -17.55
C VAL A 658 3.95 -20.43 -17.24
N ALA A 659 3.94 -19.93 -16.01
CA ALA A 659 4.99 -19.08 -15.48
C ALA A 659 5.72 -19.80 -14.34
N LEU A 660 7.03 -19.57 -14.26
CA LEU A 660 7.89 -19.95 -13.15
C LEU A 660 8.37 -18.68 -12.47
N GLN A 661 8.19 -18.59 -11.16
CA GLN A 661 8.59 -17.44 -10.35
C GLN A 661 9.65 -17.89 -9.33
N PRO A 662 10.95 -17.87 -9.70
CA PRO A 662 12.05 -18.13 -8.79
C PRO A 662 12.41 -16.86 -7.98
N LEU A 663 13.41 -16.98 -7.11
CA LEU A 663 14.02 -15.88 -6.38
C LEU A 663 12.99 -15.04 -5.60
N PHE A 664 12.26 -15.67 -4.67
CA PHE A 664 11.22 -15.00 -3.85
C PHE A 664 10.03 -14.47 -4.66
N ASP A 665 9.70 -15.10 -5.78
CA ASP A 665 8.73 -14.60 -6.74
C ASP A 665 9.13 -13.25 -7.41
N LEU A 666 10.41 -12.87 -7.30
CA LEU A 666 10.91 -11.62 -7.88
C LEU A 666 10.99 -11.65 -9.40
N LEU A 667 11.45 -12.76 -9.95
CA LEU A 667 11.48 -12.97 -11.40
C LEU A 667 10.24 -13.73 -11.85
N ARG A 668 9.81 -13.49 -13.08
CA ARG A 668 8.75 -14.23 -13.76
C ARG A 668 9.23 -14.65 -15.14
N LEU A 669 9.36 -15.95 -15.34
CA LEU A 669 9.65 -16.59 -16.61
C LEU A 669 8.34 -17.16 -17.11
N GLU A 670 7.85 -16.70 -18.25
CA GLU A 670 6.52 -17.11 -18.76
C GLU A 670 6.64 -17.62 -20.19
N VAL A 671 6.02 -18.77 -20.46
CA VAL A 671 5.86 -19.33 -21.79
C VAL A 671 4.36 -19.46 -22.05
N ALA A 672 3.92 -18.99 -23.19
CA ALA A 672 2.52 -19.04 -23.58
C ALA A 672 2.34 -19.43 -25.04
N ARG A 673 1.22 -20.07 -25.35
CA ARG A 673 0.81 -20.44 -26.71
C ARG A 673 -0.54 -19.83 -27.02
N GLY A 674 -0.61 -19.06 -28.11
CA GLY A 674 -1.86 -18.62 -28.69
C GLY A 674 -2.54 -19.80 -29.41
N LEU A 675 -3.78 -20.10 -29.03
CA LEU A 675 -4.47 -21.28 -29.57
C LEU A 675 -5.13 -21.02 -30.94
N ARG A 676 -5.24 -19.76 -31.35
CA ARG A 676 -5.81 -19.39 -32.64
C ARG A 676 -4.77 -19.29 -33.76
N ASN A 677 -3.58 -18.79 -33.44
CA ASN A 677 -2.46 -18.63 -34.39
C ASN A 677 -1.37 -19.69 -34.23
N GLY A 678 -1.39 -20.47 -33.12
CA GLY A 678 -0.38 -21.47 -32.79
C GLY A 678 0.97 -20.92 -32.36
N SER A 679 1.10 -19.61 -32.24
CA SER A 679 2.36 -18.92 -31.91
C SER A 679 2.75 -19.14 -30.46
N TRP A 680 4.06 -19.24 -30.23
CA TRP A 680 4.65 -19.29 -28.88
C TRP A 680 5.26 -17.95 -28.53
N THR A 681 5.02 -17.51 -27.32
CA THR A 681 5.69 -16.33 -26.75
C THR A 681 6.46 -16.71 -25.51
N PHE A 682 7.62 -16.09 -25.35
CA PHE A 682 8.47 -16.24 -24.17
C PHE A 682 8.68 -14.86 -23.56
N ASN A 683 8.47 -14.73 -22.27
CA ASN A 683 8.68 -13.49 -21.54
C ASN A 683 9.52 -13.72 -20.28
N VAL A 684 10.46 -12.83 -20.06
CA VAL A 684 11.26 -12.73 -18.83
C VAL A 684 11.05 -11.35 -18.26
N ASP A 685 10.50 -11.26 -17.07
CA ASP A 685 10.28 -9.98 -16.40
C ASP A 685 10.42 -10.13 -14.89
N VAL A 686 10.46 -9.03 -14.20
CA VAL A 686 10.23 -9.01 -12.76
C VAL A 686 8.75 -9.26 -12.46
N SER A 687 8.45 -9.75 -11.28
CA SER A 687 7.05 -9.92 -10.85
C SER A 687 6.28 -8.61 -10.99
N ARG A 688 5.04 -8.68 -11.48
CA ARG A 688 4.16 -7.52 -11.71
C ARG A 688 3.97 -6.63 -10.49
N ASP A 689 4.13 -7.19 -9.33
CA ASP A 689 4.05 -6.47 -8.06
C ASP A 689 5.17 -5.42 -7.86
N PHE A 690 6.25 -5.50 -8.64
CA PHE A 690 7.38 -4.57 -8.60
C PHE A 690 7.42 -3.58 -9.78
N TRP A 691 6.48 -3.67 -10.73
CA TRP A 691 6.48 -2.81 -11.91
C TRP A 691 6.28 -1.33 -11.62
N GLY A 692 5.59 -1.00 -10.52
CA GLY A 692 5.40 0.39 -10.10
C GLY A 692 6.68 1.11 -9.70
N VAL A 693 7.77 0.36 -9.45
CA VAL A 693 9.07 0.87 -8.99
C VAL A 693 10.11 0.87 -10.09
N LEU A 694 10.05 -0.12 -10.95
CA LEU A 694 11.00 -0.36 -12.04
C LEU A 694 10.50 0.26 -13.35
#